data_90169da686bafbde4cf79a1f1945b4a0
#
_entry.id   90169da686bafbde4cf79a1f1945b4a0
#
_cell.length_a   1.000
_cell.length_b   1.000
_cell.length_c   1.000
_cell.angle_alpha   90.00
_cell.angle_beta   90.00
_cell.angle_gamma   90.00
#
_symmetry.space_group_name_H-M   'P 1'
#
loop_
_entity.id
_entity.type
_entity.pdbx_description
1 polymer ?
#
loop_
_entity_poly.entity_id
_entity_poly.type
_entity_poly.pdbx_seq_one_letter_code
_entity_poly.pdbx_strand_id
1 'polypeptide(L)'
;MKSRKFKLKKIKYISCKLSILIIFLASLFIGIGYSALFTNLAVGGQVKLGAFDGPMLRKVAVNDTTAFWESTYRTKIKRIILGTKIAKPANSIKEWDVGSYDGVVDVMAYLTTNSTNSSYYDLYIQGDGHLYANYDSSYLFSNFTNLDEILNLELLDTSKTTSMNYMFYQTGYYSNKFTLDVSSFNTSNVTSMYYMFARTGYNDVNFTLNVKGIDTSKVTNMGYMFYNAGLNSTKYDLDVSGFDTSNVTNMEELFTGAGYSSRIFTLDVSNFNTSKVTSMRAMFYQTGYVNPNFTLDVTNFNTSKVTNMRSMFSQTGLNNENFTLDVSNFDTRNVTTMFCMFFRTGENSKVIQLNVKGFNTSNVTSMHSMFYSVGKDNPNFTLDLSNFDTRKVTDMSTMFYQSGYSNPNFTLNITNFDTSNVTTMERMFFQTGYNSTKFELDVSKFNTSKVTDMTSMFAFAGTNSPLFNLNLNSFDTSNVTTMEEMFTNCGYSNPNFTLDVSHFNTSKVTNMHAMFSSAGHENPNFTLDVSHFDTSNVTHMGAMFDAVGYKSKVIQLDVSNFNTSKVTNMEYMFHNAGHNNSNLVLNLSNFDLSSTTNMSCFLYDAGARTAVLNKTNFRSDVVLDNFVDQSKTFKLTVKSTTDKALLDAKGIPTLIVTVG
;
A
#
# COMPACT_ATOMS: atom_id res chain seq x y z
N MET A 1 -0.21 57.98 -41.92
CA MET A 1 0.22 56.94 -40.96
C MET A 1 0.61 55.57 -41.63
N LYS A 2 0.13 55.24 -42.83
CA LYS A 2 0.47 53.96 -43.51
C LYS A 2 1.86 53.90 -44.12
N SER A 3 2.49 55.01 -44.53
CA SER A 3 3.79 55.04 -45.20
C SER A 3 4.99 54.80 -44.26
N ARG A 4 4.91 55.22 -42.98
CA ARG A 4 5.98 55.02 -41.98
C ARG A 4 6.10 53.56 -41.50
N LYS A 5 5.00 52.80 -41.44
CA LYS A 5 5.03 51.39 -41.05
C LYS A 5 5.66 50.50 -42.15
N PHE A 6 5.50 50.90 -43.41
CA PHE A 6 6.07 50.12 -44.54
C PHE A 6 7.60 50.31 -44.64
N LYS A 7 8.13 51.50 -44.34
CA LYS A 7 9.58 51.75 -44.31
C LYS A 7 10.25 51.00 -43.16
N LEU A 8 9.66 50.96 -41.98
CA LEU A 8 10.22 50.25 -40.82
C LEU A 8 10.24 48.73 -41.02
N LYS A 9 9.21 48.13 -41.67
CA LYS A 9 9.22 46.72 -42.02
C LYS A 9 10.28 46.34 -43.07
N LYS A 10 10.50 47.21 -44.05
CA LYS A 10 11.53 47.01 -45.08
C LYS A 10 12.95 47.09 -44.50
N ILE A 11 13.19 48.03 -43.57
CA ILE A 11 14.48 48.19 -42.88
C ILE A 11 14.76 46.99 -41.96
N LYS A 12 13.75 46.47 -41.20
CA LYS A 12 13.91 45.26 -40.39
C LYS A 12 14.18 44.00 -41.25
N TYR A 13 13.55 43.90 -42.40
CA TYR A 13 13.73 42.76 -43.30
C TYR A 13 15.12 42.74 -43.99
N ILE A 14 15.64 43.95 -44.33
CA ILE A 14 16.98 44.10 -44.88
C ILE A 14 18.04 43.85 -43.79
N SER A 15 17.84 44.32 -42.57
CA SER A 15 18.72 44.06 -41.43
C SER A 15 18.78 42.58 -41.08
N CYS A 16 17.65 41.87 -41.08
CA CYS A 16 17.60 40.42 -40.81
C CYS A 16 18.28 39.61 -41.93
N LYS A 17 18.09 39.96 -43.18
CA LYS A 17 18.81 39.32 -44.31
C LYS A 17 20.32 39.60 -44.28
N LEU A 18 20.74 40.80 -43.91
CA LEU A 18 22.14 41.16 -43.76
C LEU A 18 22.79 40.41 -42.59
N SER A 19 22.08 40.26 -41.45
CA SER A 19 22.55 39.49 -40.30
C SER A 19 22.67 38.01 -40.63
N ILE A 20 21.72 37.41 -41.37
CA ILE A 20 21.78 36.03 -41.83
C ILE A 20 22.93 35.83 -42.82
N LEU A 21 23.15 36.80 -43.73
CA LEU A 21 24.26 36.74 -44.66
C LEU A 21 25.62 36.86 -43.95
N ILE A 22 25.75 37.71 -42.94
CA ILE A 22 26.97 37.83 -42.12
C ILE A 22 27.22 36.55 -41.32
N ILE A 23 26.18 35.92 -40.75
CA ILE A 23 26.30 34.63 -40.04
C ILE A 23 26.69 33.54 -41.02
N PHE A 24 26.11 33.51 -42.22
CA PHE A 24 26.45 32.53 -43.27
C PHE A 24 27.91 32.71 -43.81
N LEU A 25 28.33 33.94 -44.01
CA LEU A 25 29.71 34.25 -44.39
C LEU A 25 30.70 33.96 -43.27
N ALA A 26 30.33 34.25 -42.00
CA ALA A 26 31.17 33.89 -40.86
C ALA A 26 31.30 32.38 -40.69
N SER A 27 30.22 31.61 -40.90
CA SER A 27 30.26 30.14 -40.87
C SER A 27 31.07 29.57 -42.06
N LEU A 28 31.02 30.22 -43.25
CA LEU A 28 31.83 29.84 -44.40
C LEU A 28 33.31 30.12 -44.18
N PHE A 29 33.64 31.28 -43.57
CA PHE A 29 35.03 31.62 -43.24
C PHE A 29 35.59 30.76 -42.11
N ILE A 30 34.78 30.39 -41.12
CA ILE A 30 35.15 29.41 -40.11
C ILE A 30 35.33 28.03 -40.77
N GLY A 31 34.44 27.61 -41.66
CA GLY A 31 34.59 26.35 -42.42
C GLY A 31 35.82 26.31 -43.30
N ILE A 32 36.13 27.41 -43.99
CA ILE A 32 37.36 27.51 -44.83
C ILE A 32 38.62 27.59 -43.95
N GLY A 33 38.55 28.31 -42.82
CA GLY A 33 39.64 28.36 -41.84
C GLY A 33 39.94 26.98 -41.26
N TYR A 34 38.92 26.22 -40.95
CA TYR A 34 39.06 24.84 -40.48
C TYR A 34 39.60 23.91 -41.57
N SER A 35 39.12 23.98 -42.80
CA SER A 35 39.67 23.15 -43.89
C SER A 35 41.12 23.49 -44.22
N ALA A 36 41.53 24.77 -44.13
CA ALA A 36 42.92 25.18 -44.34
C ALA A 36 43.84 24.74 -43.18
N LEU A 37 43.33 24.67 -41.95
CA LEU A 37 44.05 24.11 -40.79
C LEU A 37 44.25 22.60 -40.94
N PHE A 38 43.26 21.89 -41.47
CA PHE A 38 43.33 20.43 -41.70
C PHE A 38 44.31 20.04 -42.81
N THR A 39 44.50 20.88 -43.84
CA THR A 39 45.43 20.56 -44.93
C THR A 39 46.91 20.80 -44.58
N ASN A 40 47.19 21.52 -43.49
CA ASN A 40 48.56 21.80 -43.04
C ASN A 40 49.01 21.10 -41.75
N LEU A 41 48.17 20.33 -41.13
CA LEU A 41 48.48 19.51 -39.94
C LEU A 41 48.48 18.00 -40.28
N ALA A 42 49.37 17.61 -41.23
CA ALA A 42 49.74 16.21 -41.39
C ALA A 42 50.85 15.85 -40.38
N VAL A 43 50.54 15.96 -39.11
CA VAL A 43 51.31 15.39 -37.98
C VAL A 43 50.38 14.46 -37.23
N GLY A 44 50.73 13.18 -37.22
CA GLY A 44 49.94 12.05 -36.76
C GLY A 44 49.32 12.15 -35.36
N GLY A 45 48.25 12.91 -35.22
CA GLY A 45 47.41 12.98 -34.06
C GLY A 45 45.98 13.39 -34.48
N GLN A 46 44.98 12.64 -34.09
CA GLN A 46 43.58 13.03 -34.29
C GLN A 46 43.29 14.31 -33.53
N VAL A 47 42.90 15.39 -34.22
CA VAL A 47 42.43 16.62 -33.60
C VAL A 47 40.97 16.40 -33.18
N LYS A 48 40.74 16.26 -31.90
CA LYS A 48 39.39 16.17 -31.30
C LYS A 48 38.70 17.52 -31.41
N LEU A 49 37.87 17.72 -32.43
CA LEU A 49 37.01 18.90 -32.56
C LEU A 49 35.77 18.74 -31.65
N GLY A 50 35.72 19.55 -30.63
CA GLY A 50 34.58 19.56 -29.69
C GLY A 50 34.80 18.82 -28.38
N ALA A 51 35.95 18.18 -28.17
CA ALA A 51 36.27 17.54 -26.91
C ALA A 51 36.78 18.57 -25.88
N PHE A 52 35.96 19.54 -25.53
CA PHE A 52 36.30 20.51 -24.47
C PHE A 52 36.27 19.87 -23.09
N ASP A 53 35.72 18.66 -22.97
CA ASP A 53 35.42 18.03 -21.69
C ASP A 53 36.25 16.78 -21.39
N GLY A 54 37.07 16.30 -22.32
CA GLY A 54 37.86 15.07 -22.16
C GLY A 54 37.03 13.79 -22.35
N PRO A 55 37.59 12.62 -22.04
CA PRO A 55 36.95 11.31 -22.21
C PRO A 55 35.69 11.20 -21.37
N MET A 56 34.52 11.17 -21.99
CA MET A 56 33.24 11.14 -21.34
C MET A 56 32.43 9.89 -21.74
N LEU A 57 31.92 9.18 -20.77
CA LEU A 57 30.96 8.08 -20.99
C LEU A 57 29.74 8.56 -21.75
N ARG A 58 29.24 7.74 -22.68
CA ARG A 58 27.98 8.03 -23.34
C ARG A 58 26.80 7.95 -22.39
N LYS A 59 25.71 8.65 -22.70
CA LYS A 59 24.45 8.53 -22.01
C LYS A 59 23.85 7.12 -22.22
N VAL A 60 23.35 6.50 -21.16
CA VAL A 60 22.70 5.19 -21.19
C VAL A 60 21.18 5.39 -21.27
N ALA A 61 20.53 4.72 -22.23
CA ALA A 61 19.08 4.69 -22.33
C ALA A 61 18.48 3.61 -21.40
N VAL A 62 17.19 3.77 -21.04
CA VAL A 62 16.45 2.82 -20.15
C VAL A 62 16.56 1.37 -20.61
N ASN A 63 16.43 1.16 -21.93
CA ASN A 63 16.48 -0.15 -22.58
C ASN A 63 17.67 -0.24 -23.54
N ASP A 64 18.82 0.26 -23.12
CA ASP A 64 20.01 0.19 -23.96
C ASP A 64 20.39 -1.26 -24.20
N THR A 65 20.35 -1.66 -25.46
CA THR A 65 20.69 -3.03 -25.91
C THR A 65 22.06 -3.08 -26.56
N THR A 66 22.82 -1.98 -26.51
CA THR A 66 24.13 -1.87 -27.10
C THR A 66 25.23 -2.11 -26.07
N ALA A 67 26.38 -2.60 -26.51
CA ALA A 67 27.54 -2.89 -25.66
C ALA A 67 27.18 -3.76 -24.45
N PHE A 68 27.85 -3.54 -23.33
CA PHE A 68 27.61 -4.28 -22.06
C PHE A 68 26.34 -3.86 -21.31
N TRP A 69 25.61 -2.82 -21.77
CA TRP A 69 24.33 -2.40 -21.19
C TRP A 69 23.15 -3.27 -21.61
N GLU A 70 23.30 -4.18 -22.57
CA GLU A 70 22.28 -5.17 -22.85
C GLU A 70 22.19 -6.23 -21.73
N SER A 71 21.03 -6.88 -21.57
CA SER A 71 20.78 -7.83 -20.48
C SER A 71 21.71 -9.05 -20.50
N THR A 72 22.17 -9.48 -21.67
CA THR A 72 23.06 -10.64 -21.85
C THR A 72 24.39 -10.48 -21.11
N TYR A 73 24.95 -9.28 -21.06
CA TYR A 73 26.21 -9.00 -20.38
C TYR A 73 25.96 -8.41 -18.99
N ARG A 74 25.11 -7.39 -18.87
CA ARG A 74 24.84 -6.62 -17.65
C ARG A 74 24.56 -7.52 -16.45
N THR A 75 23.70 -8.51 -16.62
CA THR A 75 23.33 -9.45 -15.54
C THR A 75 24.39 -10.51 -15.22
N LYS A 76 25.47 -10.61 -16.03
CA LYS A 76 26.56 -11.57 -15.82
C LYS A 76 27.87 -10.90 -15.40
N ILE A 77 27.92 -9.60 -15.20
CA ILE A 77 29.12 -8.89 -14.74
C ILE A 77 29.22 -9.01 -13.23
N LYS A 78 30.39 -9.47 -12.76
CA LYS A 78 30.74 -9.63 -11.34
C LYS A 78 31.56 -8.46 -10.81
N ARG A 79 32.43 -7.87 -11.64
CA ARG A 79 33.27 -6.74 -11.26
C ARG A 79 33.27 -5.71 -12.38
N ILE A 80 33.27 -4.42 -12.00
CA ILE A 80 33.55 -3.29 -12.87
C ILE A 80 34.86 -2.68 -12.42
N ILE A 81 35.80 -2.45 -13.32
CA ILE A 81 37.11 -1.88 -13.04
C ILE A 81 37.26 -0.60 -13.87
N LEU A 82 37.31 0.55 -13.20
CA LEU A 82 37.51 1.83 -13.87
C LEU A 82 39.00 2.17 -14.01
N GLY A 83 39.35 2.91 -15.07
CA GLY A 83 40.70 3.33 -15.35
C GLY A 83 40.76 4.60 -16.20
N THR A 84 41.89 5.33 -16.08
CA THR A 84 42.17 6.57 -16.85
C THR A 84 43.19 6.37 -17.96
N LYS A 85 43.51 5.11 -18.28
CA LYS A 85 44.39 4.75 -19.40
C LYS A 85 43.76 3.62 -20.19
N ILE A 86 43.58 3.84 -21.49
CA ILE A 86 43.10 2.80 -22.39
C ILE A 86 44.20 1.74 -22.54
N ALA A 87 43.96 0.56 -21.94
CA ALA A 87 44.85 -0.59 -21.98
C ALA A 87 44.04 -1.86 -22.10
N LYS A 88 43.97 -2.46 -23.29
CA LYS A 88 43.21 -3.68 -23.53
C LYS A 88 43.80 -4.84 -22.73
N PRO A 89 43.00 -5.50 -21.83
CA PRO A 89 43.44 -6.70 -21.16
C PRO A 89 43.78 -7.82 -22.15
N ALA A 90 44.87 -8.57 -21.91
CA ALA A 90 45.37 -9.60 -22.83
C ALA A 90 44.33 -10.73 -23.10
N ASN A 91 43.45 -11.03 -22.12
CA ASN A 91 42.39 -12.03 -22.20
C ASN A 91 41.01 -11.42 -22.53
N SER A 92 40.96 -10.22 -23.13
CA SER A 92 39.73 -9.57 -23.54
C SER A 92 38.99 -10.39 -24.60
N ILE A 93 37.75 -10.71 -24.36
CA ILE A 93 36.86 -11.47 -25.25
C ILE A 93 35.95 -10.56 -26.08
N LYS A 94 35.68 -9.33 -25.61
CA LYS A 94 34.92 -8.30 -26.31
C LYS A 94 35.43 -6.91 -25.96
N GLU A 95 35.18 -5.95 -26.86
CA GLU A 95 35.48 -4.54 -26.67
C GLU A 95 34.45 -3.66 -27.34
N TRP A 96 34.21 -2.48 -26.77
CA TRP A 96 33.29 -1.47 -27.28
C TRP A 96 33.84 -0.07 -27.06
N ASP A 97 33.62 0.81 -28.03
CA ASP A 97 33.67 2.24 -27.80
C ASP A 97 32.43 2.67 -27.04
N VAL A 98 32.63 3.25 -25.85
CA VAL A 98 31.55 3.71 -24.93
C VAL A 98 31.67 5.19 -24.62
N GLY A 99 32.46 5.91 -25.41
CA GLY A 99 32.57 7.35 -25.39
C GLY A 99 31.32 8.05 -25.89
N SER A 100 31.12 9.30 -25.49
CA SER A 100 29.95 10.10 -25.86
C SER A 100 30.07 10.78 -27.23
N TYR A 101 31.26 10.74 -27.87
CA TYR A 101 31.52 11.41 -29.12
C TYR A 101 31.72 10.43 -30.28
N ASP A 102 30.88 10.52 -31.30
CA ASP A 102 30.97 9.68 -32.48
C ASP A 102 32.31 9.89 -33.21
N GLY A 103 32.99 8.79 -33.53
CA GLY A 103 34.25 8.81 -34.27
C GLY A 103 35.48 9.19 -33.46
N VAL A 104 35.36 9.35 -32.14
CA VAL A 104 36.50 9.58 -31.24
C VAL A 104 36.55 8.44 -30.22
N VAL A 105 37.62 7.65 -30.27
CA VAL A 105 37.85 6.56 -29.32
C VAL A 105 38.55 7.13 -28.09
N ASP A 106 37.78 7.62 -27.14
CA ASP A 106 38.29 8.23 -25.91
C ASP A 106 37.86 7.50 -24.63
N VAL A 107 36.85 6.63 -24.70
CA VAL A 107 36.47 5.71 -23.62
C VAL A 107 36.20 4.32 -24.19
N MET A 108 36.95 3.34 -23.72
CA MET A 108 36.80 1.94 -24.14
C MET A 108 36.33 1.06 -23.02
N ALA A 109 35.46 0.14 -23.35
CA ALA A 109 35.08 -0.96 -22.48
C ALA A 109 35.59 -2.30 -22.98
N TYR A 110 36.10 -3.12 -22.07
CA TYR A 110 36.62 -4.45 -22.36
C TYR A 110 35.94 -5.48 -21.42
N LEU A 111 35.60 -6.62 -21.99
CA LEU A 111 35.04 -7.74 -21.25
C LEU A 111 36.06 -8.88 -21.18
N THR A 112 36.26 -9.40 -19.97
CA THR A 112 37.06 -10.60 -19.74
C THR A 112 36.23 -11.64 -19.00
N THR A 113 36.58 -12.92 -19.12
CA THR A 113 35.97 -13.96 -18.27
C THR A 113 36.40 -13.73 -16.82
N ASN A 114 35.47 -13.82 -15.87
CA ASN A 114 35.78 -13.68 -14.44
C ASN A 114 36.70 -14.82 -13.98
N SER A 115 37.78 -14.49 -13.28
CA SER A 115 38.82 -15.44 -12.86
C SER A 115 38.35 -16.49 -11.83
N THR A 116 37.32 -16.18 -11.07
CA THR A 116 36.79 -17.08 -10.01
C THR A 116 35.59 -17.90 -10.47
N ASN A 117 34.87 -17.43 -11.50
CA ASN A 117 33.69 -18.12 -12.05
C ASN A 117 33.51 -17.82 -13.54
N SER A 118 33.85 -18.77 -14.39
CA SER A 118 33.84 -18.62 -15.86
C SER A 118 32.45 -18.39 -16.48
N SER A 119 31.37 -18.54 -15.70
CA SER A 119 29.99 -18.22 -16.14
C SER A 119 29.70 -16.71 -16.09
N TYR A 120 30.58 -15.92 -15.51
CA TYR A 120 30.49 -14.49 -15.33
C TYR A 120 31.66 -13.75 -15.96
N TYR A 121 31.58 -12.40 -15.96
CA TYR A 121 32.54 -11.53 -16.60
C TYR A 121 33.03 -10.44 -15.65
N ASP A 122 34.24 -9.91 -15.97
CA ASP A 122 34.76 -8.65 -15.45
C ASP A 122 34.74 -7.62 -16.57
N LEU A 123 34.28 -6.41 -16.25
CA LEU A 123 34.11 -5.30 -17.15
C LEU A 123 35.15 -4.21 -16.83
N TYR A 124 35.98 -3.87 -17.76
CA TYR A 124 36.89 -2.73 -17.67
C TYR A 124 36.29 -1.55 -18.43
N ILE A 125 36.26 -0.35 -17.84
CA ILE A 125 35.85 0.90 -18.48
C ILE A 125 37.00 1.88 -18.31
N GLN A 126 37.59 2.31 -19.41
CA GLN A 126 38.84 3.04 -19.41
C GLN A 126 38.78 4.28 -20.30
N GLY A 127 39.04 5.45 -19.71
CA GLY A 127 39.20 6.72 -20.43
C GLY A 127 40.63 7.01 -20.82
N ASP A 128 40.84 7.89 -21.81
CA ASP A 128 42.14 8.34 -22.24
C ASP A 128 42.62 9.56 -21.43
N GLY A 129 43.38 9.30 -20.36
CA GLY A 129 43.91 10.30 -19.42
C GLY A 129 42.93 10.74 -18.34
N HIS A 130 41.64 10.59 -18.53
CA HIS A 130 40.57 10.93 -17.60
C HIS A 130 39.33 10.05 -17.84
N LEU A 131 38.34 10.08 -16.97
CA LEU A 131 37.05 9.40 -17.16
C LEU A 131 35.92 10.25 -16.57
N TYR A 132 35.20 10.96 -17.44
CA TYR A 132 34.03 11.72 -17.03
C TYR A 132 32.73 10.90 -17.12
N ALA A 133 31.89 11.00 -16.10
CA ALA A 133 30.49 10.62 -16.20
C ALA A 133 29.75 11.56 -17.16
N ASN A 134 28.69 11.06 -17.81
CA ASN A 134 27.88 11.89 -18.70
C ASN A 134 27.14 12.99 -17.91
N TYR A 135 26.74 14.08 -18.55
CA TYR A 135 25.84 15.09 -17.97
C TYR A 135 24.54 14.48 -17.46
N ASP A 136 24.01 13.49 -18.18
CA ASP A 136 22.92 12.63 -17.76
C ASP A 136 23.43 11.21 -17.55
N SER A 137 23.83 10.90 -16.32
CA SER A 137 24.33 9.58 -15.90
C SER A 137 23.22 8.65 -15.43
N SER A 138 21.97 8.93 -15.86
CA SER A 138 20.84 8.05 -15.57
C SER A 138 21.11 6.63 -16.09
N TYR A 139 20.78 5.63 -15.29
CA TYR A 139 20.94 4.19 -15.60
C TYR A 139 22.37 3.68 -15.79
N LEU A 140 23.41 4.48 -15.56
CA LEU A 140 24.81 4.13 -15.91
C LEU A 140 25.21 2.75 -15.39
N PHE A 141 24.96 2.45 -14.11
CA PHE A 141 25.25 1.16 -13.49
C PHE A 141 23.97 0.37 -13.12
N SER A 142 22.83 0.70 -13.71
CA SER A 142 21.57 0.02 -13.38
C SER A 142 21.55 -1.42 -13.90
N ASN A 143 20.84 -2.30 -13.15
CA ASN A 143 20.61 -3.71 -13.49
C ASN A 143 21.88 -4.58 -13.65
N PHE A 144 23.02 -4.17 -13.10
CA PHE A 144 24.16 -5.06 -12.89
C PHE A 144 23.87 -5.98 -11.68
N THR A 145 22.86 -6.83 -11.83
CA THR A 145 22.21 -7.54 -10.73
C THR A 145 23.11 -8.52 -9.98
N ASN A 146 24.17 -9.02 -10.61
CA ASN A 146 25.12 -9.95 -9.99
C ASN A 146 26.47 -9.29 -9.65
N LEU A 147 26.53 -7.95 -9.67
CA LEU A 147 27.75 -7.22 -9.39
C LEU A 147 28.18 -7.38 -7.94
N ASP A 148 29.44 -7.70 -7.70
CA ASP A 148 30.03 -7.85 -6.37
C ASP A 148 30.83 -6.60 -5.95
N GLU A 149 31.42 -5.85 -6.90
CA GLU A 149 32.24 -4.66 -6.61
C GLU A 149 32.46 -3.75 -7.83
N ILE A 150 32.65 -2.47 -7.57
CA ILE A 150 33.16 -1.49 -8.55
C ILE A 150 34.51 -0.99 -8.02
N LEU A 151 35.57 -1.35 -8.70
CA LEU A 151 36.93 -0.96 -8.33
C LEU A 151 37.29 0.39 -8.98
N ASN A 152 37.99 1.23 -8.20
CA ASN A 152 38.45 2.55 -8.58
C ASN A 152 37.30 3.51 -8.96
N LEU A 153 36.17 3.43 -8.25
CA LEU A 153 35.00 4.28 -8.55
C LEU A 153 35.33 5.77 -8.38
N GLU A 154 36.31 6.10 -7.58
CA GLU A 154 36.88 7.46 -7.39
C GLU A 154 37.48 8.07 -8.65
N LEU A 155 37.83 7.26 -9.67
CA LEU A 155 38.31 7.75 -10.96
C LEU A 155 37.19 8.27 -11.87
N LEU A 156 35.93 8.01 -11.54
CA LEU A 156 34.78 8.54 -12.28
C LEU A 156 34.50 9.98 -11.87
N ASP A 157 34.87 10.93 -12.68
CA ASP A 157 34.59 12.34 -12.43
C ASP A 157 33.10 12.68 -12.74
N THR A 158 32.35 12.96 -11.70
CA THR A 158 30.92 13.29 -11.80
C THR A 158 30.63 14.79 -11.76
N SER A 159 31.66 15.65 -11.78
CA SER A 159 31.54 17.12 -11.61
C SER A 159 30.63 17.80 -12.65
N LYS A 160 30.44 17.18 -13.81
CA LYS A 160 29.59 17.70 -14.90
C LYS A 160 28.17 17.09 -14.87
N THR A 161 27.91 16.11 -14.02
CA THR A 161 26.64 15.38 -13.99
C THR A 161 25.53 16.25 -13.40
N THR A 162 24.38 16.29 -14.07
CA THR A 162 23.18 17.01 -13.65
C THR A 162 22.03 16.09 -13.26
N SER A 163 22.05 14.82 -13.70
CA SER A 163 21.05 13.80 -13.38
C SER A 163 21.73 12.46 -13.09
N MET A 164 21.33 11.83 -11.97
CA MET A 164 21.76 10.49 -11.55
C MET A 164 20.56 9.55 -11.34
N ASN A 165 19.47 9.76 -12.11
CA ASN A 165 18.25 8.95 -11.96
C ASN A 165 18.57 7.48 -12.27
N TYR A 166 18.12 6.57 -11.39
CA TYR A 166 18.32 5.12 -11.56
C TYR A 166 19.80 4.69 -11.71
N MET A 167 20.77 5.52 -11.33
CA MET A 167 22.19 5.25 -11.65
C MET A 167 22.65 3.88 -11.15
N PHE A 168 22.23 3.46 -9.95
CA PHE A 168 22.55 2.17 -9.35
C PHE A 168 21.31 1.30 -9.11
N TYR A 169 20.21 1.53 -9.85
CA TYR A 169 18.98 0.75 -9.70
C TYR A 169 19.23 -0.74 -9.90
N GLN A 170 18.90 -1.57 -8.90
CA GLN A 170 19.11 -3.02 -8.90
C GLN A 170 20.58 -3.46 -9.08
N THR A 171 21.54 -2.63 -8.78
CA THR A 171 22.96 -3.00 -8.81
C THR A 171 23.28 -3.89 -7.61
N GLY A 172 23.97 -5.00 -7.83
CA GLY A 172 24.25 -6.00 -6.79
C GLY A 172 23.02 -6.69 -6.21
N TYR A 173 21.89 -6.69 -6.95
CA TYR A 173 20.60 -7.22 -6.45
C TYR A 173 20.67 -8.66 -5.94
N TYR A 174 21.46 -9.53 -6.60
CA TYR A 174 21.67 -10.93 -6.24
C TYR A 174 23.06 -11.20 -5.65
N SER A 175 23.86 -10.18 -5.43
CA SER A 175 25.13 -10.33 -4.72
C SER A 175 24.91 -10.62 -3.24
N ASN A 176 25.90 -11.24 -2.60
CA ASN A 176 25.92 -11.45 -1.14
C ASN A 176 27.09 -10.73 -0.46
N LYS A 177 27.80 -9.86 -1.20
CA LYS A 177 28.98 -9.12 -0.73
C LYS A 177 29.16 -7.76 -1.42
N PHE A 178 28.08 -7.19 -1.98
CA PHE A 178 28.15 -5.91 -2.66
C PHE A 178 28.31 -4.76 -1.67
N THR A 179 29.28 -3.91 -1.93
CA THR A 179 29.45 -2.64 -1.21
C THR A 179 29.49 -1.50 -2.21
N LEU A 180 28.94 -0.35 -1.84
CA LEU A 180 28.95 0.82 -2.70
C LEU A 180 29.38 2.06 -1.89
N ASP A 181 30.51 2.65 -2.32
CA ASP A 181 30.99 3.91 -1.78
C ASP A 181 30.99 4.97 -2.89
N VAL A 182 30.15 6.00 -2.71
CA VAL A 182 30.02 7.13 -3.64
C VAL A 182 30.50 8.44 -3.00
N SER A 183 31.26 8.37 -1.92
CA SER A 183 31.76 9.54 -1.19
C SER A 183 32.71 10.44 -2.01
N SER A 184 33.29 9.89 -3.07
CA SER A 184 34.14 10.63 -4.02
C SER A 184 33.36 11.41 -5.08
N PHE A 185 32.04 11.21 -5.18
CA PHE A 185 31.26 11.85 -6.24
C PHE A 185 31.12 13.36 -6.00
N ASN A 186 31.40 14.15 -7.00
CA ASN A 186 31.04 15.56 -7.03
C ASN A 186 29.61 15.71 -7.58
N THR A 187 28.65 15.94 -6.70
CA THR A 187 27.23 16.04 -7.05
C THR A 187 26.69 17.48 -7.01
N SER A 188 27.59 18.47 -6.91
CA SER A 188 27.25 19.91 -6.79
C SER A 188 26.41 20.48 -7.95
N ASN A 189 26.31 19.78 -9.06
CA ASN A 189 25.48 20.14 -10.21
C ASN A 189 24.23 19.24 -10.40
N VAL A 190 24.08 18.21 -9.56
CA VAL A 190 22.97 17.25 -9.68
C VAL A 190 21.67 17.86 -9.21
N THR A 191 20.64 17.79 -10.05
CA THR A 191 19.29 18.29 -9.74
C THR A 191 18.27 17.18 -9.48
N SER A 192 18.58 15.93 -9.87
CA SER A 192 17.68 14.79 -9.68
C SER A 192 18.46 13.51 -9.37
N MET A 193 18.04 12.84 -8.29
CA MET A 193 18.54 11.55 -7.80
C MET A 193 17.41 10.50 -7.69
N TYR A 194 16.40 10.63 -8.56
CA TYR A 194 15.20 9.77 -8.56
C TYR A 194 15.59 8.30 -8.79
N TYR A 195 15.20 7.40 -7.87
CA TYR A 195 15.57 5.96 -7.86
C TYR A 195 17.08 5.66 -7.85
N MET A 196 17.94 6.60 -7.46
CA MET A 196 19.40 6.44 -7.67
C MET A 196 19.95 5.14 -7.09
N PHE A 197 19.57 4.76 -5.88
CA PHE A 197 20.00 3.53 -5.19
C PHE A 197 18.87 2.52 -4.98
N ALA A 198 17.75 2.67 -5.68
CA ALA A 198 16.61 1.79 -5.43
C ALA A 198 16.97 0.32 -5.74
N ARG A 199 16.65 -0.55 -4.77
CA ARG A 199 16.95 -2.00 -4.81
C ARG A 199 18.44 -2.34 -5.00
N THR A 200 19.36 -1.42 -4.73
CA THR A 200 20.80 -1.70 -4.70
C THR A 200 21.10 -2.63 -3.53
N GLY A 201 21.87 -3.70 -3.76
CA GLY A 201 22.22 -4.68 -2.72
C GLY A 201 21.02 -5.37 -2.08
N TYR A 202 19.89 -5.49 -2.78
CA TYR A 202 18.58 -5.91 -2.23
C TYR A 202 18.63 -7.21 -1.42
N ASN A 203 19.29 -8.26 -1.96
CA ASN A 203 19.40 -9.57 -1.32
C ASN A 203 20.68 -9.76 -0.49
N ASP A 204 21.52 -8.74 -0.41
CA ASP A 204 22.80 -8.84 0.29
C ASP A 204 22.62 -8.63 1.80
N VAL A 205 22.87 -9.66 2.58
CA VAL A 205 22.77 -9.63 4.06
C VAL A 205 23.83 -8.75 4.73
N ASN A 206 24.88 -8.37 4.00
CA ASN A 206 26.00 -7.53 4.48
C ASN A 206 26.12 -6.23 3.70
N PHE A 207 25.16 -5.86 2.88
CA PHE A 207 25.22 -4.64 2.05
C PHE A 207 25.55 -3.41 2.88
N THR A 208 26.48 -2.60 2.35
CA THR A 208 26.80 -1.27 2.88
C THR A 208 26.75 -0.23 1.77
N LEU A 209 26.24 0.94 2.11
CA LEU A 209 26.14 2.10 1.22
C LEU A 209 26.72 3.33 1.92
N ASN A 210 27.82 3.87 1.37
CA ASN A 210 28.41 5.12 1.85
C ASN A 210 28.01 6.27 0.93
N VAL A 211 27.20 7.21 1.45
CA VAL A 211 26.74 8.42 0.75
C VAL A 211 27.30 9.70 1.38
N LYS A 212 28.29 9.60 2.27
CA LYS A 212 28.94 10.76 2.89
C LYS A 212 29.60 11.62 1.82
N GLY A 213 29.43 12.93 1.90
CA GLY A 213 30.03 13.86 0.94
C GLY A 213 29.19 14.14 -0.32
N ILE A 214 28.05 13.47 -0.50
CA ILE A 214 27.10 13.84 -1.56
C ILE A 214 26.52 15.23 -1.27
N ASP A 215 26.75 16.18 -2.18
CA ASP A 215 26.11 17.51 -2.16
C ASP A 215 24.71 17.40 -2.78
N THR A 216 23.70 17.63 -1.98
CA THR A 216 22.29 17.59 -2.40
C THR A 216 21.65 18.97 -2.52
N SER A 217 22.42 20.04 -2.38
CA SER A 217 21.93 21.43 -2.30
C SER A 217 21.14 21.90 -3.55
N LYS A 218 21.35 21.32 -4.71
CA LYS A 218 20.59 21.60 -5.94
C LYS A 218 19.54 20.54 -6.27
N VAL A 219 19.46 19.46 -5.50
CA VAL A 219 18.53 18.37 -5.80
C VAL A 219 17.09 18.79 -5.51
N THR A 220 16.22 18.60 -6.49
CA THR A 220 14.78 18.90 -6.39
C THR A 220 13.92 17.63 -6.29
N ASN A 221 14.46 16.49 -6.74
CA ASN A 221 13.76 15.22 -6.77
C ASN A 221 14.61 14.10 -6.15
N MET A 222 14.19 13.60 -4.97
CA MET A 222 14.77 12.45 -4.26
C MET A 222 13.79 11.26 -4.17
N GLY A 223 12.70 11.29 -4.94
CA GLY A 223 11.71 10.20 -4.88
C GLY A 223 12.36 8.84 -5.11
N TYR A 224 12.01 7.86 -4.27
CA TYR A 224 12.49 6.47 -4.34
C TYR A 224 14.02 6.29 -4.25
N MET A 225 14.77 7.32 -3.82
CA MET A 225 16.25 7.27 -3.88
C MET A 225 16.84 6.05 -3.19
N PHE A 226 16.31 5.67 -2.01
CA PHE A 226 16.74 4.50 -1.24
C PHE A 226 15.69 3.38 -1.17
N TYR A 227 14.72 3.38 -2.09
CA TYR A 227 13.64 2.39 -2.14
C TYR A 227 14.18 0.96 -2.11
N ASN A 228 13.94 0.25 -1.00
CA ASN A 228 14.40 -1.13 -0.77
C ASN A 228 15.92 -1.34 -1.00
N ALA A 229 16.74 -0.33 -0.84
CA ALA A 229 18.18 -0.48 -0.84
C ALA A 229 18.62 -1.30 0.38
N GLY A 230 19.41 -2.34 0.17
CA GLY A 230 19.85 -3.24 1.23
C GLY A 230 18.69 -3.88 2.02
N LEU A 231 17.53 -4.15 1.39
CA LEU A 231 16.33 -4.62 2.10
C LEU A 231 16.60 -5.80 3.03
N ASN A 232 17.38 -6.78 2.56
CA ASN A 232 17.70 -7.99 3.33
C ASN A 232 19.01 -7.85 4.15
N SER A 233 19.65 -6.68 4.15
CA SER A 233 20.87 -6.46 4.94
C SER A 233 20.55 -6.40 6.43
N THR A 234 21.26 -7.22 7.20
CA THR A 234 21.16 -7.23 8.67
C THR A 234 22.05 -6.15 9.33
N LYS A 235 22.93 -5.51 8.54
CA LYS A 235 23.89 -4.50 8.97
C LYS A 235 23.74 -3.16 8.24
N TYR A 236 22.62 -2.97 7.53
CA TYR A 236 22.40 -1.74 6.76
C TYR A 236 22.43 -0.53 7.69
N ASP A 237 23.27 0.42 7.36
CA ASP A 237 23.40 1.74 7.99
C ASP A 237 23.36 2.79 6.89
N LEU A 238 22.64 3.88 7.11
CA LEU A 238 22.41 4.93 6.10
C LEU A 238 22.55 6.31 6.74
N ASP A 239 23.71 6.93 6.56
CA ASP A 239 23.99 8.28 7.07
C ASP A 239 23.61 9.35 6.03
N VAL A 240 22.47 10.01 6.26
CA VAL A 240 21.95 11.14 5.44
C VAL A 240 22.02 12.47 6.18
N SER A 241 22.73 12.53 7.32
CA SER A 241 22.82 13.73 8.17
C SER A 241 23.42 14.95 7.46
N GLY A 242 24.24 14.72 6.42
CA GLY A 242 24.83 15.77 5.57
C GLY A 242 23.94 16.28 4.42
N PHE A 243 22.74 15.75 4.23
CA PHE A 243 21.91 16.14 3.10
C PHE A 243 21.28 17.52 3.27
N ASP A 244 21.48 18.43 2.34
CA ASP A 244 20.68 19.65 2.18
C ASP A 244 19.42 19.35 1.35
N THR A 245 18.28 19.37 1.99
CA THR A 245 16.99 19.10 1.34
C THR A 245 16.17 20.35 1.04
N SER A 246 16.77 21.55 1.21
CA SER A 246 16.09 22.85 1.10
C SER A 246 15.46 23.15 -0.28
N ASN A 247 15.89 22.43 -1.32
CA ASN A 247 15.34 22.53 -2.66
C ASN A 247 14.46 21.37 -3.09
N VAL A 248 14.34 20.32 -2.24
CA VAL A 248 13.60 19.11 -2.60
C VAL A 248 12.09 19.35 -2.58
N THR A 249 11.43 18.94 -3.65
CA THR A 249 9.97 19.03 -3.81
C THR A 249 9.28 17.67 -3.79
N ASN A 250 10.01 16.58 -4.08
CA ASN A 250 9.50 15.22 -4.09
C ASN A 250 10.35 14.30 -3.21
N MET A 251 9.71 13.71 -2.16
CA MET A 251 10.27 12.72 -1.25
C MET A 251 9.45 11.42 -1.21
N GLU A 252 8.68 11.14 -2.29
CA GLU A 252 7.90 9.90 -2.37
C GLU A 252 8.81 8.68 -2.21
N GLU A 253 8.39 7.76 -1.34
CA GLU A 253 9.05 6.45 -1.09
C GLU A 253 10.56 6.54 -0.85
N LEU A 254 11.06 7.70 -0.39
CA LEU A 254 12.49 7.99 -0.23
C LEU A 254 13.20 6.92 0.60
N PHE A 255 12.61 6.47 1.72
CA PHE A 255 13.18 5.50 2.63
C PHE A 255 12.34 4.20 2.74
N THR A 256 11.44 3.95 1.78
CA THR A 256 10.66 2.71 1.76
C THR A 256 11.55 1.49 1.90
N GLY A 257 11.30 0.64 2.91
CA GLY A 257 12.05 -0.58 3.20
C GLY A 257 13.47 -0.35 3.72
N ALA A 258 13.88 0.89 4.01
CA ALA A 258 15.20 1.16 4.58
C ALA A 258 15.32 0.51 5.96
N GLY A 259 16.36 -0.28 6.18
CA GLY A 259 16.58 -1.03 7.41
C GLY A 259 15.51 -2.09 7.71
N TYR A 260 14.78 -2.57 6.69
CA TYR A 260 13.70 -3.55 6.85
C TYR A 260 14.15 -4.78 7.63
N SER A 261 15.29 -5.39 7.29
CA SER A 261 15.85 -6.58 7.94
C SER A 261 16.95 -6.25 8.95
N SER A 262 17.32 -4.99 9.14
CA SER A 262 18.42 -4.58 10.02
C SER A 262 17.93 -4.29 11.44
N ARG A 263 18.50 -4.97 12.43
CA ARG A 263 18.20 -4.74 13.85
C ARG A 263 18.95 -3.56 14.47
N ILE A 264 19.89 -2.98 13.72
CA ILE A 264 20.76 -1.89 14.17
C ILE A 264 20.60 -0.62 13.32
N PHE A 265 19.65 -0.62 12.38
CA PHE A 265 19.41 0.50 11.48
C PHE A 265 19.11 1.79 12.25
N THR A 266 19.80 2.86 11.88
CA THR A 266 19.51 4.22 12.34
C THR A 266 19.20 5.11 11.15
N LEU A 267 18.33 6.09 11.33
CA LEU A 267 17.98 7.07 10.31
C LEU A 267 17.80 8.43 10.97
N ASP A 268 18.73 9.34 10.73
CA ASP A 268 18.65 10.72 11.20
C ASP A 268 18.17 11.64 10.06
N VAL A 269 16.95 12.14 10.19
CA VAL A 269 16.32 13.12 9.28
C VAL A 269 16.02 14.45 9.97
N SER A 270 16.59 14.67 11.17
CA SER A 270 16.35 15.87 11.99
C SER A 270 16.75 17.19 11.30
N ASN A 271 17.73 17.12 10.37
CA ASN A 271 18.19 18.27 9.58
C ASN A 271 17.42 18.49 8.27
N PHE A 272 16.42 17.65 7.94
CA PHE A 272 15.71 17.78 6.68
C PHE A 272 14.85 19.06 6.66
N ASN A 273 15.07 19.91 5.67
CA ASN A 273 14.20 21.03 5.34
C ASN A 273 13.14 20.59 4.35
N THR A 274 11.92 20.36 4.83
CA THR A 274 10.81 19.85 4.00
C THR A 274 9.86 20.96 3.50
N SER A 275 10.23 22.25 3.66
CA SER A 275 9.36 23.39 3.38
C SER A 275 8.90 23.56 1.91
N LYS A 276 9.56 22.87 0.98
CA LYS A 276 9.17 22.84 -0.44
C LYS A 276 8.53 21.51 -0.87
N VAL A 277 8.50 20.52 0.00
CA VAL A 277 8.00 19.18 -0.35
C VAL A 277 6.49 19.20 -0.56
N THR A 278 6.04 18.61 -1.67
CA THR A 278 4.61 18.54 -2.04
C THR A 278 4.05 17.12 -1.90
N SER A 279 4.89 16.08 -1.94
CA SER A 279 4.50 14.69 -1.73
C SER A 279 5.46 13.97 -0.79
N MET A 280 4.89 13.32 0.23
CA MET A 280 5.58 12.44 1.18
C MET A 280 4.96 11.03 1.15
N ARG A 281 4.35 10.65 0.00
CA ARG A 281 3.73 9.33 -0.16
C ARG A 281 4.72 8.23 0.18
N ALA A 282 4.35 7.36 1.11
CA ALA A 282 5.10 6.19 1.55
C ALA A 282 6.58 6.49 1.95
N MET A 283 6.89 7.73 2.38
CA MET A 283 8.28 8.16 2.64
C MET A 283 9.02 7.22 3.58
N PHE A 284 8.33 6.70 4.61
CA PHE A 284 8.89 5.79 5.63
C PHE A 284 8.18 4.42 5.64
N TYR A 285 7.56 4.00 4.54
CA TYR A 285 6.88 2.71 4.45
C TYR A 285 7.86 1.56 4.76
N GLN A 286 7.53 0.73 5.77
CA GLN A 286 8.36 -0.40 6.22
C GLN A 286 9.79 -0.01 6.70
N THR A 287 10.02 1.26 7.05
CA THR A 287 11.33 1.70 7.58
C THR A 287 11.53 1.16 9.00
N GLY A 288 12.69 0.56 9.27
CA GLY A 288 13.02 -0.02 10.57
C GLY A 288 12.11 -1.16 11.01
N TYR A 289 11.56 -1.93 10.08
CA TYR A 289 10.49 -2.91 10.29
C TYR A 289 10.79 -3.95 11.39
N VAL A 290 12.00 -4.55 11.41
CA VAL A 290 12.38 -5.56 12.42
C VAL A 290 13.21 -4.99 13.57
N ASN A 291 13.54 -3.70 13.54
CA ASN A 291 14.48 -3.10 14.51
C ASN A 291 13.78 -2.76 15.83
N PRO A 292 14.11 -3.44 16.95
CA PRO A 292 13.48 -3.21 18.25
C PRO A 292 13.85 -1.85 18.89
N ASN A 293 14.87 -1.15 18.36
CA ASN A 293 15.38 0.12 18.88
C ASN A 293 15.27 1.25 17.84
N PHE A 294 14.52 1.07 16.75
CA PHE A 294 14.37 2.10 15.72
C PHE A 294 13.69 3.35 16.29
N THR A 295 14.26 4.49 16.01
CA THR A 295 13.69 5.81 16.33
C THR A 295 13.54 6.62 15.06
N LEU A 296 12.52 7.46 15.00
CA LEU A 296 12.26 8.35 13.88
C LEU A 296 11.81 9.72 14.40
N ASP A 297 12.64 10.73 14.21
CA ASP A 297 12.32 12.11 14.59
C ASP A 297 11.90 12.92 13.35
N VAL A 298 10.64 13.32 13.30
CA VAL A 298 10.04 14.14 12.23
C VAL A 298 9.49 15.47 12.79
N THR A 299 9.87 15.85 14.02
CA THR A 299 9.35 17.04 14.71
C THR A 299 9.70 18.35 14.00
N ASN A 300 10.78 18.37 13.20
CA ASN A 300 11.19 19.54 12.40
C ASN A 300 10.57 19.62 11.01
N PHE A 301 9.72 18.64 10.62
CA PHE A 301 9.15 18.62 9.29
C PHE A 301 8.14 19.76 9.10
N ASN A 302 8.35 20.58 8.07
CA ASN A 302 7.37 21.55 7.60
C ASN A 302 6.51 20.88 6.49
N THR A 303 5.29 20.52 6.84
CA THR A 303 4.36 19.84 5.93
C THR A 303 3.35 20.76 5.26
N SER A 304 3.50 22.07 5.39
CA SER A 304 2.52 23.07 4.94
C SER A 304 2.21 23.06 3.43
N LYS A 305 3.08 22.49 2.61
CA LYS A 305 2.87 22.33 1.16
C LYS A 305 2.52 20.90 0.74
N VAL A 306 2.53 19.96 1.67
CA VAL A 306 2.28 18.55 1.35
C VAL A 306 0.81 18.35 1.03
N THR A 307 0.55 17.70 -0.11
CA THR A 307 -0.80 17.35 -0.57
C THR A 307 -1.09 15.86 -0.48
N ASN A 308 -0.05 15.02 -0.42
CA ASN A 308 -0.16 13.57 -0.42
C ASN A 308 0.67 12.96 0.71
N MET A 309 -0.02 12.35 1.71
CA MET A 309 0.58 11.62 2.84
C MET A 309 0.18 10.13 2.84
N ARG A 310 -0.28 9.60 1.68
CA ARG A 310 -0.64 8.18 1.56
C ARG A 310 0.49 7.30 2.05
N SER A 311 0.18 6.37 2.97
CA SER A 311 1.10 5.34 3.50
C SER A 311 2.39 5.89 4.13
N MET A 312 2.45 7.18 4.52
CA MET A 312 3.71 7.85 4.91
C MET A 312 4.47 7.10 6.00
N PHE A 313 3.77 6.57 7.00
CA PHE A 313 4.36 5.80 8.12
C PHE A 313 3.87 4.35 8.17
N SER A 314 3.28 3.85 7.09
CA SER A 314 2.73 2.50 7.07
C SER A 314 3.82 1.47 7.39
N GLN A 315 3.57 0.63 8.41
CA GLN A 315 4.46 -0.43 8.90
C GLN A 315 5.85 0.09 9.39
N THR A 316 5.98 1.38 9.67
CA THR A 316 7.20 1.96 10.25
C THR A 316 7.37 1.48 11.69
N GLY A 317 8.57 1.01 12.07
CA GLY A 317 8.87 0.53 13.42
C GLY A 317 7.96 -0.59 13.91
N LEU A 318 7.43 -1.43 13.00
CA LEU A 318 6.37 -2.40 13.29
C LEU A 318 6.69 -3.33 14.46
N ASN A 319 7.92 -3.88 14.50
CA ASN A 319 8.34 -4.85 15.52
C ASN A 319 9.09 -4.19 16.70
N ASN A 320 8.97 -2.89 16.90
CA ASN A 320 9.59 -2.16 18.00
C ASN A 320 8.58 -1.93 19.15
N GLU A 321 8.76 -2.60 20.27
CA GLU A 321 7.89 -2.46 21.45
C GLU A 321 7.93 -1.06 22.08
N ASN A 322 8.97 -0.28 21.82
CA ASN A 322 9.18 1.07 22.35
C ASN A 322 9.08 2.17 21.27
N PHE A 323 8.54 1.87 20.09
CA PHE A 323 8.42 2.85 19.00
C PHE A 323 7.52 4.01 19.39
N THR A 324 8.01 5.22 19.16
CA THR A 324 7.25 6.47 19.33
C THR A 324 7.28 7.26 18.03
N LEU A 325 6.23 8.05 17.79
CA LEU A 325 6.13 8.91 16.60
C LEU A 325 5.40 10.19 16.98
N ASP A 326 6.08 11.33 16.89
CA ASP A 326 5.48 12.64 17.13
C ASP A 326 5.20 13.35 15.80
N VAL A 327 3.92 13.54 15.51
CA VAL A 327 3.39 14.25 14.32
C VAL A 327 2.60 15.51 14.71
N SER A 328 2.73 15.97 15.96
CA SER A 328 1.94 17.08 16.51
C SER A 328 2.16 18.40 15.77
N ASN A 329 3.31 18.58 15.13
CA ASN A 329 3.67 19.78 14.36
C ASN A 329 3.24 19.73 12.88
N PHE A 330 2.60 18.65 12.43
CA PHE A 330 2.22 18.54 11.02
C PHE A 330 1.10 19.51 10.64
N ASP A 331 1.36 20.34 9.66
CA ASP A 331 0.34 21.15 9.00
C ASP A 331 -0.28 20.37 7.83
N THR A 332 -1.51 19.94 8.00
CA THR A 332 -2.19 19.06 7.04
C THR A 332 -3.26 19.76 6.21
N ARG A 333 -3.34 21.13 6.26
CA ARG A 333 -4.37 21.92 5.57
C ARG A 333 -4.48 21.66 4.06
N ASN A 334 -3.38 21.30 3.42
CA ASN A 334 -3.32 21.04 1.99
C ASN A 334 -3.39 19.54 1.63
N VAL A 335 -3.44 18.65 2.62
CA VAL A 335 -3.47 17.20 2.38
C VAL A 335 -4.83 16.77 1.86
N THR A 336 -4.82 16.03 0.76
CA THR A 336 -6.03 15.52 0.10
C THR A 336 -6.26 14.02 0.32
N THR A 337 -5.23 13.27 0.70
CA THR A 337 -5.33 11.84 1.02
C THR A 337 -4.44 11.44 2.20
N MET A 338 -5.02 10.67 3.13
CA MET A 338 -4.34 10.06 4.27
C MET A 338 -4.52 8.52 4.25
N PHE A 339 -4.77 7.97 3.07
CA PHE A 339 -4.91 6.53 2.83
C PHE A 339 -3.74 5.76 3.47
N CYS A 340 -4.02 4.82 4.38
CA CYS A 340 -3.02 4.00 5.07
C CYS A 340 -1.91 4.79 5.80
N MET A 341 -2.12 6.07 6.16
CA MET A 341 -1.02 6.92 6.68
C MET A 341 -0.31 6.29 7.88
N PHE A 342 -1.06 5.68 8.81
CA PHE A 342 -0.54 5.01 10.00
C PHE A 342 -0.84 3.50 10.02
N PHE A 343 -1.07 2.87 8.86
CA PHE A 343 -1.37 1.44 8.75
C PHE A 343 -0.28 0.60 9.43
N ARG A 344 -0.62 -0.10 10.52
CA ARG A 344 0.29 -0.95 11.31
C ARG A 344 1.56 -0.23 11.80
N THR A 345 1.52 1.10 11.94
CA THR A 345 2.64 1.89 12.46
C THR A 345 2.87 1.53 13.91
N GLY A 346 4.08 1.09 14.26
CA GLY A 346 4.40 0.63 15.60
C GLY A 346 3.40 -0.39 16.14
N GLU A 347 2.90 -1.33 15.30
CA GLU A 347 1.84 -2.27 15.70
C GLU A 347 2.16 -3.01 17.00
N ASN A 348 3.42 -3.41 17.20
CA ASN A 348 3.86 -4.11 18.41
C ASN A 348 4.33 -3.16 19.53
N SER A 349 4.22 -1.84 19.35
CA SER A 349 4.65 -0.87 20.37
C SER A 349 3.69 -0.85 21.56
N LYS A 350 4.26 -0.91 22.76
CA LYS A 350 3.53 -0.77 24.05
C LYS A 350 3.38 0.69 24.49
N VAL A 351 4.03 1.62 23.78
CA VAL A 351 4.16 3.03 24.19
C VAL A 351 3.74 4.04 23.12
N ILE A 352 3.44 3.60 21.90
CA ILE A 352 3.06 4.53 20.83
C ILE A 352 1.84 5.37 21.25
N GLN A 353 1.93 6.68 20.98
CA GLN A 353 0.82 7.63 21.05
C GLN A 353 0.81 8.44 19.75
N LEU A 354 -0.36 8.68 19.20
CA LEU A 354 -0.53 9.52 18.03
C LEU A 354 -1.26 10.81 18.40
N ASN A 355 -0.54 11.91 18.52
CA ASN A 355 -1.15 13.22 18.71
C ASN A 355 -1.51 13.85 17.36
N VAL A 356 -2.75 13.62 16.91
CA VAL A 356 -3.29 14.13 15.65
C VAL A 356 -4.27 15.31 15.85
N LYS A 357 -4.30 15.90 17.06
CA LYS A 357 -5.20 17.03 17.39
C LYS A 357 -4.97 18.26 16.52
N GLY A 358 -3.73 18.47 16.02
CA GLY A 358 -3.39 19.55 15.10
C GLY A 358 -3.80 19.32 13.65
N PHE A 359 -4.27 18.13 13.30
CA PHE A 359 -4.58 17.81 11.91
C PHE A 359 -5.81 18.58 11.40
N ASN A 360 -5.65 19.27 10.30
CA ASN A 360 -6.75 19.81 9.51
C ASN A 360 -7.07 18.83 8.37
N THR A 361 -8.21 18.17 8.47
CA THR A 361 -8.61 17.13 7.50
C THR A 361 -9.66 17.61 6.50
N SER A 362 -9.96 18.93 6.47
CA SER A 362 -11.03 19.53 5.66
C SER A 362 -10.91 19.31 4.14
N ASN A 363 -9.74 18.94 3.66
CA ASN A 363 -9.49 18.61 2.26
C ASN A 363 -9.30 17.13 1.98
N VAL A 364 -9.32 16.28 3.01
CA VAL A 364 -9.09 14.83 2.86
C VAL A 364 -10.33 14.16 2.27
N THR A 365 -10.12 13.34 1.24
CA THR A 365 -11.21 12.61 0.55
C THR A 365 -11.19 11.11 0.84
N SER A 366 -10.08 10.54 1.28
CA SER A 366 -9.97 9.13 1.67
C SER A 366 -9.17 8.98 2.97
N MET A 367 -9.74 8.24 3.93
CA MET A 367 -9.12 7.83 5.19
C MET A 367 -9.07 6.29 5.31
N HIS A 368 -9.15 5.60 4.16
CA HIS A 368 -9.08 4.15 4.10
C HIS A 368 -7.87 3.62 4.89
N SER A 369 -8.09 2.68 5.80
CA SER A 369 -7.07 2.03 6.62
C SER A 369 -6.15 2.99 7.42
N MET A 370 -6.57 4.24 7.66
CA MET A 370 -5.65 5.26 8.22
C MET A 370 -5.06 4.84 9.57
N PHE A 371 -5.83 4.17 10.42
CA PHE A 371 -5.42 3.73 11.77
C PHE A 371 -5.50 2.21 11.94
N TYR A 372 -5.37 1.44 10.86
CA TYR A 372 -5.40 -0.02 10.87
C TYR A 372 -4.35 -0.60 11.83
N SER A 373 -4.75 -1.40 12.81
CA SER A 373 -3.93 -2.06 13.84
C SER A 373 -3.04 -1.12 14.67
N VAL A 374 -3.36 0.14 14.77
CA VAL A 374 -2.60 1.06 15.63
C VAL A 374 -3.03 0.89 17.08
N GLY A 375 -2.05 0.89 18.00
CA GLY A 375 -2.31 0.72 19.44
C GLY A 375 -2.76 -0.68 19.83
N LYS A 376 -2.57 -1.67 18.96
CA LYS A 376 -2.76 -3.08 19.28
C LYS A 376 -1.85 -3.48 20.42
N ASP A 377 -2.39 -4.23 21.39
CA ASP A 377 -1.66 -4.67 22.59
C ASP A 377 -0.99 -3.53 23.41
N ASN A 378 -1.29 -2.26 23.13
CA ASN A 378 -0.77 -1.11 23.89
C ASN A 378 -1.78 -0.64 24.94
N PRO A 379 -1.55 -0.90 26.25
CA PRO A 379 -2.54 -0.64 27.31
C PRO A 379 -2.87 0.84 27.53
N ASN A 380 -2.07 1.75 26.99
CA ASN A 380 -2.20 3.20 27.20
C ASN A 380 -2.62 3.95 25.93
N PHE A 381 -2.80 3.28 24.79
CA PHE A 381 -3.18 3.95 23.54
C PHE A 381 -4.62 4.42 23.57
N THR A 382 -4.81 5.68 23.22
CA THR A 382 -6.12 6.31 23.00
C THR A 382 -6.10 7.07 21.69
N LEU A 383 -7.26 7.23 21.04
CA LEU A 383 -7.36 7.92 19.76
C LEU A 383 -8.48 8.98 19.82
N ASP A 384 -8.08 10.24 19.90
CA ASP A 384 -9.00 11.39 19.90
C ASP A 384 -8.98 12.07 18.52
N LEU A 385 -10.07 11.88 17.76
CA LEU A 385 -10.28 12.44 16.43
C LEU A 385 -11.40 13.49 16.42
N SER A 386 -11.71 14.08 17.58
CA SER A 386 -12.79 15.08 17.72
C SER A 386 -12.61 16.32 16.84
N ASN A 387 -11.36 16.60 16.39
CA ASN A 387 -11.06 17.74 15.50
C ASN A 387 -11.10 17.40 14.01
N PHE A 388 -11.34 16.12 13.64
CA PHE A 388 -11.37 15.73 12.24
C PHE A 388 -12.61 16.27 11.53
N ASP A 389 -12.40 17.01 10.46
CA ASP A 389 -13.43 17.38 9.50
C ASP A 389 -13.51 16.32 8.40
N THR A 390 -14.55 15.52 8.43
CA THR A 390 -14.72 14.37 7.52
C THR A 390 -15.75 14.64 6.40
N ARG A 391 -16.23 15.88 6.26
CA ARG A 391 -17.28 16.25 5.29
C ARG A 391 -16.96 15.92 3.83
N LYS A 392 -15.68 15.84 3.45
CA LYS A 392 -15.26 15.46 2.08
C LYS A 392 -14.85 13.99 1.94
N VAL A 393 -14.81 13.25 3.03
CA VAL A 393 -14.38 11.86 2.99
C VAL A 393 -15.46 11.00 2.35
N THR A 394 -15.05 10.20 1.36
CA THR A 394 -15.94 9.28 0.63
C THR A 394 -15.65 7.82 0.94
N ASP A 395 -14.45 7.51 1.47
CA ASP A 395 -13.99 6.15 1.76
C ASP A 395 -13.39 6.09 3.18
N MET A 396 -14.05 5.35 4.06
CA MET A 396 -13.61 5.04 5.43
C MET A 396 -13.39 3.54 5.66
N SER A 397 -13.28 2.76 4.57
CA SER A 397 -13.09 1.32 4.68
C SER A 397 -11.88 0.99 5.54
N THR A 398 -12.02 0.01 6.42
CA THR A 398 -10.97 -0.51 7.31
C THR A 398 -10.26 0.54 8.19
N MET A 399 -10.84 1.75 8.33
CA MET A 399 -10.17 2.89 9.00
C MET A 399 -9.65 2.55 10.40
N PHE A 400 -10.42 1.78 11.18
CA PHE A 400 -10.09 1.39 12.56
C PHE A 400 -9.94 -0.13 12.73
N TYR A 401 -9.75 -0.87 11.65
CA TYR A 401 -9.54 -2.32 11.69
C TYR A 401 -8.48 -2.70 12.74
N GLN A 402 -8.84 -3.52 13.73
CA GLN A 402 -7.98 -3.90 14.86
C GLN A 402 -7.37 -2.75 15.68
N SER A 403 -7.87 -1.51 15.56
CA SER A 403 -7.39 -0.43 16.43
C SER A 403 -7.76 -0.74 17.89
N GLY A 404 -6.78 -0.62 18.79
CA GLY A 404 -6.95 -0.93 20.20
C GLY A 404 -7.26 -2.41 20.48
N TYR A 405 -6.94 -3.33 19.57
CA TYR A 405 -7.06 -4.77 19.79
C TYR A 405 -6.22 -5.18 21.01
N SER A 406 -6.83 -5.91 21.95
CA SER A 406 -6.22 -6.31 23.24
C SER A 406 -5.69 -5.13 24.09
N ASN A 407 -6.19 -3.92 23.86
CA ASN A 407 -5.91 -2.78 24.73
C ASN A 407 -7.04 -2.60 25.77
N PRO A 408 -6.81 -2.89 27.06
CA PRO A 408 -7.88 -2.86 28.07
C PRO A 408 -8.46 -1.46 28.32
N ASN A 409 -7.72 -0.40 27.99
CA ASN A 409 -8.12 0.99 28.21
C ASN A 409 -8.41 1.77 26.91
N PHE A 410 -8.58 1.08 25.78
CA PHE A 410 -8.78 1.75 24.50
C PHE A 410 -10.01 2.67 24.52
N THR A 411 -9.81 3.88 24.07
CA THR A 411 -10.88 4.85 23.81
C THR A 411 -10.74 5.42 22.40
N LEU A 412 -11.86 5.56 21.71
CA LEU A 412 -11.95 6.12 20.38
C LEU A 412 -12.97 7.26 20.37
N ASN A 413 -12.54 8.49 20.12
CA ASN A 413 -13.41 9.65 20.06
C ASN A 413 -13.60 10.10 18.59
N ILE A 414 -14.79 9.83 18.05
CA ILE A 414 -15.21 10.18 16.68
C ILE A 414 -16.50 11.02 16.67
N THR A 415 -16.80 11.70 17.77
CA THR A 415 -18.09 12.37 18.02
C THR A 415 -18.47 13.45 16.99
N ASN A 416 -17.48 13.97 16.23
CA ASN A 416 -17.68 15.03 15.24
C ASN A 416 -17.57 14.55 13.78
N PHE A 417 -17.55 13.21 13.56
CA PHE A 417 -17.51 12.70 12.19
C PHE A 417 -18.80 13.02 11.45
N ASP A 418 -18.66 13.72 10.30
CA ASP A 418 -19.69 13.86 9.30
C ASP A 418 -19.46 12.78 8.21
N THR A 419 -20.36 11.81 8.16
CA THR A 419 -20.27 10.69 7.22
C THR A 419 -21.20 10.84 6.01
N SER A 420 -21.80 12.03 5.81
CA SER A 420 -22.83 12.28 4.79
C SER A 420 -22.36 12.11 3.34
N ASN A 421 -21.06 12.03 3.10
CA ASN A 421 -20.48 11.78 1.79
C ASN A 421 -19.80 10.40 1.66
N VAL A 422 -19.79 9.61 2.74
CA VAL A 422 -19.15 8.27 2.73
C VAL A 422 -19.99 7.29 1.91
N THR A 423 -19.34 6.56 1.02
CA THR A 423 -19.99 5.57 0.14
C THR A 423 -19.66 4.12 0.52
N THR A 424 -18.58 3.89 1.26
CA THR A 424 -18.18 2.58 1.77
C THR A 424 -17.65 2.66 3.19
N MET A 425 -18.10 1.72 4.04
CA MET A 425 -17.64 1.53 5.42
C MET A 425 -17.22 0.08 5.67
N GLU A 426 -16.82 -0.62 4.58
CA GLU A 426 -16.35 -2.01 4.66
C GLU A 426 -15.31 -2.17 5.77
N ARG A 427 -15.56 -3.08 6.70
CA ARG A 427 -14.67 -3.42 7.83
C ARG A 427 -14.18 -2.23 8.66
N MET A 428 -14.91 -1.10 8.67
CA MET A 428 -14.46 0.13 9.33
C MET A 428 -14.07 -0.09 10.80
N PHE A 429 -14.83 -0.90 11.54
CA PHE A 429 -14.60 -1.22 12.96
C PHE A 429 -14.34 -2.71 13.21
N PHE A 430 -13.86 -3.45 12.21
CA PHE A 430 -13.55 -4.87 12.36
C PHE A 430 -12.53 -5.10 13.47
N GLN A 431 -12.89 -5.91 14.48
CA GLN A 431 -12.07 -6.19 15.68
C GLN A 431 -11.61 -4.94 16.46
N THR A 432 -12.23 -3.79 16.25
CA THR A 432 -11.91 -2.58 17.02
C THR A 432 -12.33 -2.78 18.48
N GLY A 433 -11.42 -2.46 19.42
CA GLY A 433 -11.67 -2.62 20.85
C GLY A 433 -11.89 -4.07 21.29
N TYR A 434 -11.44 -5.06 20.50
CA TYR A 434 -11.45 -6.47 20.91
C TYR A 434 -10.65 -6.67 22.20
N ASN A 435 -11.23 -7.35 23.22
CA ASN A 435 -10.66 -7.49 24.57
C ASN A 435 -10.45 -6.17 25.34
N SER A 436 -11.12 -5.08 24.97
CA SER A 436 -11.02 -3.81 25.71
C SER A 436 -12.13 -3.67 26.75
N THR A 437 -11.77 -3.53 28.02
CA THR A 437 -12.75 -3.40 29.11
C THR A 437 -13.43 -2.04 29.17
N LYS A 438 -12.88 -1.02 28.50
CA LYS A 438 -13.37 0.36 28.48
C LYS A 438 -13.86 0.83 27.10
N PHE A 439 -13.89 -0.04 26.12
CA PHE A 439 -14.25 0.37 24.77
C PHE A 439 -15.75 0.70 24.67
N GLU A 440 -16.01 1.92 24.27
CA GLU A 440 -17.31 2.45 23.87
C GLU A 440 -17.22 2.98 22.46
N LEU A 441 -18.26 2.79 21.64
CA LEU A 441 -18.29 3.26 20.26
C LEU A 441 -19.57 4.09 20.02
N ASP A 442 -19.42 5.40 19.83
CA ASP A 442 -20.53 6.28 19.51
C ASP A 442 -20.61 6.54 17.99
N VAL A 443 -21.56 5.90 17.34
CA VAL A 443 -21.93 6.08 15.93
C VAL A 443 -23.30 6.72 15.75
N SER A 444 -23.87 7.26 16.83
CA SER A 444 -25.25 7.80 16.87
C SER A 444 -25.49 9.00 15.95
N LYS A 445 -24.42 9.62 15.43
CA LYS A 445 -24.49 10.76 14.49
C LYS A 445 -24.13 10.39 13.04
N PHE A 446 -23.85 9.14 12.75
CA PHE A 446 -23.48 8.72 11.40
C PHE A 446 -24.65 8.89 10.43
N ASN A 447 -24.41 9.58 9.34
CA ASN A 447 -25.30 9.62 8.17
C ASN A 447 -24.82 8.58 7.15
N THR A 448 -25.54 7.50 7.00
CA THR A 448 -25.16 6.40 6.10
C THR A 448 -25.96 6.38 4.79
N SER A 449 -26.71 7.45 4.49
CA SER A 449 -27.62 7.51 3.34
C SER A 449 -26.96 7.32 1.96
N LYS A 450 -25.63 7.48 1.83
CA LYS A 450 -24.88 7.20 0.62
C LYS A 450 -24.07 5.91 0.65
N VAL A 451 -24.05 5.22 1.80
CA VAL A 451 -23.28 4.00 1.95
C VAL A 451 -23.93 2.86 1.16
N THR A 452 -23.13 2.18 0.34
CA THR A 452 -23.56 1.03 -0.45
C THR A 452 -22.98 -0.29 0.05
N ASP A 453 -21.88 -0.24 0.80
CA ASP A 453 -21.16 -1.40 1.32
C ASP A 453 -20.89 -1.26 2.81
N MET A 454 -21.48 -2.18 3.60
CA MET A 454 -21.30 -2.32 5.05
C MET A 454 -20.71 -3.69 5.42
N THR A 455 -20.06 -4.37 4.47
CA THR A 455 -19.45 -5.69 4.69
C THR A 455 -18.57 -5.68 5.93
N SER A 456 -18.81 -6.60 6.87
CA SER A 456 -18.06 -6.81 8.12
C SER A 456 -17.85 -5.53 8.97
N MET A 457 -18.68 -4.48 8.82
CA MET A 457 -18.44 -3.15 9.41
C MET A 457 -18.17 -3.20 10.91
N PHE A 458 -18.91 -4.03 11.66
CA PHE A 458 -18.78 -4.22 13.10
C PHE A 458 -18.39 -5.64 13.49
N ALA A 459 -17.88 -6.44 12.53
CA ALA A 459 -17.50 -7.82 12.81
C ALA A 459 -16.42 -7.87 13.91
N PHE A 460 -16.65 -8.69 14.94
CA PHE A 460 -15.79 -8.83 16.12
C PHE A 460 -15.59 -7.53 16.93
N ALA A 461 -16.27 -6.44 16.61
CA ALA A 461 -16.17 -5.21 17.39
C ALA A 461 -16.68 -5.44 18.83
N GLY A 462 -15.93 -4.92 19.81
CA GLY A 462 -16.29 -5.04 21.21
C GLY A 462 -16.42 -6.48 21.74
N THR A 463 -15.87 -7.48 21.03
CA THR A 463 -15.76 -8.85 21.57
C THR A 463 -15.00 -8.81 22.90
N ASN A 464 -15.54 -9.43 23.95
CA ASN A 464 -15.04 -9.38 25.33
C ASN A 464 -14.98 -7.96 25.94
N SER A 465 -15.80 -7.02 25.45
CA SER A 465 -15.85 -5.64 25.94
C SER A 465 -17.22 -5.36 26.61
N PRO A 466 -17.31 -5.37 27.94
CA PRO A 466 -18.59 -5.35 28.66
C PRO A 466 -19.36 -4.02 28.56
N LEU A 467 -18.69 -2.92 28.20
CA LEU A 467 -19.29 -1.60 27.99
C LEU A 467 -19.69 -1.34 26.54
N PHE A 468 -19.26 -2.20 25.62
CA PHE A 468 -19.53 -2.01 24.20
C PHE A 468 -21.03 -2.16 23.90
N ASN A 469 -21.58 -1.17 23.23
CA ASN A 469 -22.94 -1.21 22.68
C ASN A 469 -23.00 -0.37 21.41
N LEU A 470 -24.03 -0.57 20.59
CA LEU A 470 -24.23 0.15 19.33
C LEU A 470 -25.57 0.89 19.34
N ASN A 471 -25.53 2.21 19.14
CA ASN A 471 -26.70 2.99 18.81
C ASN A 471 -26.73 3.26 17.29
N LEU A 472 -27.58 2.52 16.58
CA LEU A 472 -27.69 2.57 15.12
C LEU A 472 -28.87 3.44 14.63
N ASN A 473 -29.60 4.15 15.51
CA ASN A 473 -30.83 4.87 15.18
C ASN A 473 -30.69 5.89 14.03
N SER A 474 -29.47 6.36 13.74
CA SER A 474 -29.20 7.31 12.65
C SER A 474 -28.87 6.63 11.30
N PHE A 475 -28.79 5.28 11.28
CA PHE A 475 -28.36 4.56 10.08
C PHE A 475 -29.49 4.51 9.05
N ASP A 476 -29.28 5.09 7.89
CA ASP A 476 -30.09 4.91 6.69
C ASP A 476 -29.44 3.84 5.80
N THR A 477 -30.07 2.68 5.71
CA THR A 477 -29.55 1.55 4.94
C THR A 477 -30.19 1.41 3.55
N SER A 478 -31.00 2.39 3.14
CA SER A 478 -31.80 2.35 1.90
C SER A 478 -31.00 2.22 0.60
N ASN A 479 -29.68 2.50 0.65
CA ASN A 479 -28.78 2.34 -0.49
C ASN A 479 -27.79 1.17 -0.34
N VAL A 480 -27.81 0.45 0.78
CA VAL A 480 -26.88 -0.64 1.03
C VAL A 480 -27.20 -1.86 0.17
N THR A 481 -26.20 -2.40 -0.49
CA THR A 481 -26.30 -3.57 -1.38
C THR A 481 -25.70 -4.85 -0.78
N THR A 482 -24.78 -4.72 0.20
CA THR A 482 -24.20 -5.85 0.93
C THR A 482 -24.09 -5.54 2.42
N MET A 483 -24.50 -6.51 3.24
CA MET A 483 -24.39 -6.54 4.69
C MET A 483 -23.70 -7.83 5.16
N GLU A 484 -22.87 -8.41 4.27
CA GLU A 484 -22.10 -9.62 4.58
C GLU A 484 -21.29 -9.44 5.85
N GLU A 485 -21.44 -10.37 6.81
CA GLU A 485 -20.72 -10.40 8.10
C GLU A 485 -20.89 -9.13 8.97
N MET A 486 -21.82 -8.22 8.68
CA MET A 486 -21.86 -6.87 9.28
C MET A 486 -21.75 -6.90 10.82
N PHE A 487 -22.35 -7.87 11.50
CA PHE A 487 -22.36 -8.02 12.96
C PHE A 487 -21.79 -9.37 13.43
N THR A 488 -21.02 -10.06 12.61
CA THR A 488 -20.39 -11.33 13.00
C THR A 488 -19.56 -11.16 14.27
N ASN A 489 -19.83 -12.00 15.30
CA ASN A 489 -19.18 -11.96 16.63
C ASN A 489 -19.28 -10.58 17.35
N CYS A 490 -20.17 -9.69 16.91
CA CYS A 490 -20.37 -8.39 17.54
C CYS A 490 -20.91 -8.56 18.96
N GLY A 491 -20.25 -7.96 19.96
CA GLY A 491 -20.62 -8.12 21.36
C GLY A 491 -20.60 -9.57 21.88
N TYR A 492 -19.77 -10.46 21.31
CA TYR A 492 -19.77 -11.91 21.53
C TYR A 492 -19.84 -12.31 23.01
N SER A 493 -18.95 -11.79 23.86
CA SER A 493 -18.94 -12.11 25.32
C SER A 493 -19.53 -11.00 26.20
N ASN A 494 -20.26 -10.05 25.60
CA ASN A 494 -20.89 -8.97 26.37
C ASN A 494 -22.31 -9.39 26.82
N PRO A 495 -22.54 -9.61 28.12
CA PRO A 495 -23.87 -10.06 28.63
C PRO A 495 -24.97 -9.00 28.52
N ASN A 496 -24.60 -7.75 28.25
CA ASN A 496 -25.55 -6.62 28.17
C ASN A 496 -25.65 -6.06 26.74
N PHE A 497 -25.02 -6.71 25.75
CA PHE A 497 -25.03 -6.24 24.35
C PHE A 497 -26.46 -6.22 23.80
N THR A 498 -26.86 -5.11 23.22
CA THR A 498 -28.12 -4.94 22.51
C THR A 498 -27.86 -4.57 21.05
N LEU A 499 -28.72 -5.05 20.15
CA LEU A 499 -28.61 -4.75 18.73
C LEU A 499 -30.02 -4.46 18.18
N ASP A 500 -30.29 -3.18 17.91
CA ASP A 500 -31.52 -2.72 17.29
C ASP A 500 -31.31 -2.43 15.80
N VAL A 501 -31.94 -3.24 14.95
CA VAL A 501 -31.93 -3.11 13.50
C VAL A 501 -33.37 -2.90 12.96
N SER A 502 -34.33 -2.57 13.82
CA SER A 502 -35.78 -2.49 13.50
C SER A 502 -36.11 -1.44 12.43
N HIS A 503 -35.23 -0.49 12.16
CA HIS A 503 -35.40 0.55 11.14
C HIS A 503 -34.60 0.33 9.86
N PHE A 504 -33.87 -0.79 9.74
CA PHE A 504 -33.05 -1.07 8.55
C PHE A 504 -33.91 -1.31 7.30
N ASN A 505 -33.63 -0.61 6.23
CA ASN A 505 -34.20 -0.88 4.92
C ASN A 505 -33.27 -1.82 4.13
N THR A 506 -33.70 -3.06 3.95
CA THR A 506 -32.90 -4.10 3.30
C THR A 506 -33.29 -4.37 1.85
N SER A 507 -34.18 -3.56 1.27
CA SER A 507 -34.78 -3.79 -0.05
C SER A 507 -33.78 -3.86 -1.23
N LYS A 508 -32.57 -3.29 -1.09
CA LYS A 508 -31.51 -3.35 -2.11
C LYS A 508 -30.43 -4.39 -1.77
N VAL A 509 -30.48 -5.01 -0.60
CA VAL A 509 -29.43 -5.94 -0.17
C VAL A 509 -29.51 -7.23 -0.97
N THR A 510 -28.36 -7.66 -1.49
CA THR A 510 -28.21 -8.90 -2.27
C THR A 510 -27.43 -9.98 -1.54
N ASN A 511 -26.61 -9.60 -0.55
CA ASN A 511 -25.80 -10.52 0.26
C ASN A 511 -25.96 -10.22 1.75
N MET A 512 -26.45 -11.22 2.51
CA MET A 512 -26.59 -11.24 3.96
C MET A 512 -25.84 -12.42 4.60
N HIS A 513 -24.83 -12.96 3.91
CA HIS A 513 -24.02 -14.07 4.44
C HIS A 513 -23.45 -13.69 5.80
N ALA A 514 -23.62 -14.57 6.81
CA ALA A 514 -23.12 -14.45 8.17
C ALA A 514 -23.46 -13.12 8.88
N MET A 515 -24.47 -12.35 8.43
CA MET A 515 -24.76 -10.98 8.92
C MET A 515 -24.81 -10.89 10.45
N PHE A 516 -25.38 -11.87 11.13
CA PHE A 516 -25.53 -11.92 12.59
C PHE A 516 -24.83 -13.12 13.24
N SER A 517 -23.91 -13.78 12.51
CA SER A 517 -23.23 -14.97 13.03
C SER A 517 -22.59 -14.67 14.39
N SER A 518 -22.93 -15.44 15.40
CA SER A 518 -22.46 -15.33 16.79
C SER A 518 -22.68 -13.96 17.46
N ALA A 519 -23.54 -13.09 16.92
CA ALA A 519 -23.89 -11.83 17.57
C ALA A 519 -24.59 -12.11 18.92
N GLY A 520 -24.15 -11.42 19.98
CA GLY A 520 -24.71 -11.62 21.35
C GLY A 520 -24.61 -13.05 21.87
N HIS A 521 -23.62 -13.83 21.42
CA HIS A 521 -23.46 -15.27 21.68
C HIS A 521 -23.57 -15.62 23.16
N GLU A 522 -22.87 -14.92 24.06
CA GLU A 522 -22.82 -15.18 25.48
C GLU A 522 -23.91 -14.44 26.27
N ASN A 523 -24.73 -13.58 25.64
CA ASN A 523 -25.77 -12.81 26.31
C ASN A 523 -27.06 -13.68 26.57
N PRO A 524 -27.42 -13.98 27.83
CA PRO A 524 -28.59 -14.82 28.13
C PRO A 524 -29.94 -14.15 27.80
N ASN A 525 -29.96 -12.83 27.59
CA ASN A 525 -31.14 -12.02 27.30
C ASN A 525 -31.09 -11.37 25.90
N PHE A 526 -30.22 -11.82 25.03
CA PHE A 526 -30.09 -11.25 23.67
C PHE A 526 -31.38 -11.41 22.87
N THR A 527 -31.81 -10.36 22.23
CA THR A 527 -32.96 -10.31 21.31
C THR A 527 -32.56 -9.71 19.99
N LEU A 528 -33.22 -10.11 18.91
CA LEU A 528 -32.95 -9.60 17.56
C LEU A 528 -34.27 -9.58 16.78
N ASP A 529 -34.74 -8.41 16.32
CA ASP A 529 -35.94 -8.26 15.49
C ASP A 529 -35.53 -8.03 14.01
N VAL A 530 -35.87 -8.99 13.16
CA VAL A 530 -35.67 -8.97 11.70
C VAL A 530 -36.98 -9.11 10.93
N SER A 531 -38.12 -8.98 11.61
CA SER A 531 -39.46 -9.24 11.06
C SER A 531 -39.84 -8.35 9.87
N HIS A 532 -39.22 -7.17 9.77
CA HIS A 532 -39.45 -6.17 8.71
C HIS A 532 -38.46 -6.25 7.56
N PHE A 533 -37.48 -7.16 7.56
CA PHE A 533 -36.46 -7.27 6.49
C PHE A 533 -37.12 -7.65 5.17
N ASP A 534 -36.88 -6.84 4.14
CA ASP A 534 -37.16 -7.20 2.75
C ASP A 534 -35.97 -7.99 2.16
N THR A 535 -36.19 -9.28 1.93
CA THR A 535 -35.14 -10.17 1.41
C THR A 535 -35.35 -10.54 -0.06
N SER A 536 -36.25 -9.84 -0.77
CA SER A 536 -36.67 -10.16 -2.14
C SER A 536 -35.53 -10.09 -3.18
N ASN A 537 -34.42 -9.41 -2.85
CA ASN A 537 -33.24 -9.31 -3.70
C ASN A 537 -32.05 -10.14 -3.20
N VAL A 538 -32.17 -10.79 -2.06
CA VAL A 538 -31.05 -11.54 -1.46
C VAL A 538 -30.82 -12.86 -2.19
N THR A 539 -29.55 -13.12 -2.51
CA THR A 539 -29.09 -14.36 -3.17
C THR A 539 -28.25 -15.26 -2.25
N HIS A 540 -27.67 -14.70 -1.15
CA HIS A 540 -26.82 -15.41 -0.20
C HIS A 540 -27.27 -15.12 1.24
N MET A 541 -27.65 -16.18 1.98
CA MET A 541 -28.04 -16.14 3.38
C MET A 541 -27.30 -17.20 4.22
N GLY A 542 -26.22 -17.80 3.68
CA GLY A 542 -25.44 -18.77 4.43
C GLY A 542 -24.97 -18.20 5.77
N ALA A 543 -25.04 -18.98 6.84
CA ALA A 543 -24.63 -18.61 8.19
C ALA A 543 -25.27 -17.32 8.77
N MET A 544 -26.36 -16.79 8.16
CA MET A 544 -26.93 -15.48 8.56
C MET A 544 -27.21 -15.38 10.05
N PHE A 545 -27.67 -16.46 10.67
CA PHE A 545 -28.01 -16.55 12.09
C PHE A 545 -27.21 -17.66 12.81
N ASP A 546 -26.07 -18.08 12.25
CA ASP A 546 -25.22 -19.10 12.87
C ASP A 546 -24.80 -18.68 14.28
N ALA A 547 -25.11 -19.51 15.29
CA ALA A 547 -24.83 -19.29 16.70
C ALA A 547 -25.33 -17.94 17.28
N VAL A 548 -26.24 -17.23 16.58
CA VAL A 548 -26.81 -15.98 17.08
C VAL A 548 -27.51 -16.21 18.42
N GLY A 549 -27.18 -15.37 19.43
CA GLY A 549 -27.76 -15.51 20.77
C GLY A 549 -27.64 -16.94 21.32
N TYR A 550 -26.53 -17.62 21.11
CA TYR A 550 -26.31 -19.04 21.47
C TYR A 550 -26.73 -19.36 22.90
N LYS A 551 -26.37 -18.51 23.90
CA LYS A 551 -26.76 -18.63 25.29
C LYS A 551 -28.07 -17.91 25.66
N SER A 552 -28.69 -17.20 24.72
CA SER A 552 -29.96 -16.53 24.98
C SER A 552 -31.08 -17.52 25.30
N LYS A 553 -31.85 -17.21 26.32
CA LYS A 553 -33.06 -17.96 26.72
C LYS A 553 -34.36 -17.36 26.17
N VAL A 554 -34.26 -16.18 25.55
CA VAL A 554 -35.41 -15.35 25.15
C VAL A 554 -35.42 -14.99 23.66
N ILE A 555 -34.36 -15.29 22.93
CA ILE A 555 -34.28 -14.94 21.51
C ILE A 555 -35.45 -15.53 20.73
N GLN A 556 -36.10 -14.71 19.90
CA GLN A 556 -37.04 -15.12 18.87
C GLN A 556 -36.56 -14.55 17.54
N LEU A 557 -36.68 -15.34 16.47
CA LEU A 557 -36.30 -14.94 15.11
C LEU A 557 -37.54 -15.03 14.23
N ASP A 558 -38.23 -13.90 14.05
CA ASP A 558 -39.36 -13.85 13.12
C ASP A 558 -38.86 -13.64 11.70
N VAL A 559 -38.80 -14.72 10.94
CA VAL A 559 -38.37 -14.76 9.52
C VAL A 559 -39.58 -15.09 8.61
N SER A 560 -40.80 -14.96 9.13
CA SER A 560 -42.05 -15.31 8.42
C SER A 560 -42.27 -14.47 7.13
N ASN A 561 -41.68 -13.27 7.07
CA ASN A 561 -41.75 -12.37 5.90
C ASN A 561 -40.62 -12.55 4.89
N PHE A 562 -39.66 -13.44 5.14
CA PHE A 562 -38.51 -13.62 4.24
C PHE A 562 -38.98 -14.19 2.89
N ASN A 563 -38.57 -13.51 1.81
CA ASN A 563 -38.67 -14.01 0.47
C ASN A 563 -37.33 -14.65 0.07
N THR A 564 -37.31 -15.97 -0.04
CA THR A 564 -36.09 -16.73 -0.31
C THR A 564 -36.00 -17.24 -1.76
N SER A 565 -36.90 -16.80 -2.65
CA SER A 565 -37.01 -17.32 -4.02
C SER A 565 -35.74 -17.17 -4.90
N LYS A 566 -34.87 -16.20 -4.55
CA LYS A 566 -33.58 -15.98 -5.23
C LYS A 566 -32.38 -16.57 -4.48
N VAL A 567 -32.59 -17.09 -3.27
CA VAL A 567 -31.46 -17.54 -2.42
C VAL A 567 -30.95 -18.88 -2.91
N THR A 568 -29.66 -18.91 -3.24
CA THR A 568 -28.99 -20.12 -3.74
C THR A 568 -28.23 -20.88 -2.66
N ASN A 569 -27.78 -20.19 -1.59
CA ASN A 569 -27.02 -20.77 -0.49
C ASN A 569 -27.62 -20.37 0.86
N MET A 570 -27.99 -21.37 1.67
CA MET A 570 -28.49 -21.25 3.06
C MET A 570 -27.72 -22.17 4.02
N GLU A 571 -26.49 -22.56 3.67
CA GLU A 571 -25.68 -23.40 4.56
C GLU A 571 -25.50 -22.72 5.92
N TYR A 572 -25.57 -23.48 7.02
CA TYR A 572 -25.42 -22.98 8.40
C TYR A 572 -26.41 -21.88 8.81
N MET A 573 -27.49 -21.57 8.05
CA MET A 573 -28.28 -20.36 8.26
C MET A 573 -28.81 -20.21 9.68
N PHE A 574 -29.26 -21.30 10.31
CA PHE A 574 -29.74 -21.34 11.72
C PHE A 574 -28.95 -22.32 12.59
N HIS A 575 -27.75 -22.73 12.13
CA HIS A 575 -26.86 -23.61 12.90
C HIS A 575 -26.59 -22.99 14.29
N ASN A 576 -26.80 -23.74 15.37
CA ASN A 576 -26.63 -23.26 16.75
C ASN A 576 -27.45 -22.02 17.15
N ALA A 577 -28.35 -21.51 16.30
CA ALA A 577 -29.15 -20.32 16.61
C ALA A 577 -29.98 -20.53 17.89
N GLY A 578 -29.79 -19.65 18.88
CA GLY A 578 -30.48 -19.74 20.17
C GLY A 578 -30.37 -21.13 20.82
N HIS A 579 -29.24 -21.79 20.74
CA HIS A 579 -28.99 -23.19 21.19
C HIS A 579 -29.60 -23.49 22.57
N ASN A 580 -29.44 -22.57 23.53
CA ASN A 580 -29.97 -22.73 24.89
C ASN A 580 -31.44 -22.35 25.05
N ASN A 581 -32.16 -21.96 23.98
CA ASN A 581 -33.56 -21.57 24.00
C ASN A 581 -34.48 -22.66 23.41
N SER A 582 -34.96 -23.57 24.26
CA SER A 582 -35.89 -24.61 23.82
C SER A 582 -37.29 -24.09 23.37
N ASN A 583 -37.57 -22.79 23.60
CA ASN A 583 -38.80 -22.13 23.20
C ASN A 583 -38.66 -21.31 21.90
N LEU A 584 -37.49 -21.36 21.23
CA LEU A 584 -37.33 -20.75 19.95
C LEU A 584 -38.28 -21.38 18.93
N VAL A 585 -39.04 -20.52 18.23
CA VAL A 585 -39.93 -20.93 17.15
C VAL A 585 -39.41 -20.34 15.84
N LEU A 586 -39.18 -21.19 14.85
CA LEU A 586 -38.80 -20.78 13.50
C LEU A 586 -39.96 -21.02 12.53
N ASN A 587 -40.65 -19.94 12.13
CA ASN A 587 -41.68 -20.00 11.11
C ASN A 587 -41.07 -19.82 9.71
N LEU A 588 -40.81 -20.94 9.02
CA LEU A 588 -40.22 -21.00 7.70
C LEU A 588 -41.30 -21.25 6.62
N SER A 589 -42.60 -21.05 6.94
CA SER A 589 -43.70 -21.40 6.04
C SER A 589 -43.70 -20.64 4.71
N ASN A 590 -43.02 -19.50 4.62
CA ASN A 590 -42.89 -18.70 3.41
C ASN A 590 -41.60 -18.95 2.62
N PHE A 591 -40.68 -19.81 3.11
CA PHE A 591 -39.43 -20.10 2.41
C PHE A 591 -39.70 -20.81 1.09
N ASP A 592 -39.28 -20.22 0.01
CA ASP A 592 -39.21 -20.83 -1.34
C ASP A 592 -37.79 -21.35 -1.57
N LEU A 593 -37.64 -22.65 -1.68
CA LEU A 593 -36.36 -23.34 -1.82
C LEU A 593 -36.04 -23.74 -3.26
N SER A 594 -36.85 -23.29 -4.23
CA SER A 594 -36.71 -23.68 -5.65
C SER A 594 -35.37 -23.26 -6.28
N SER A 595 -34.72 -22.22 -5.75
CA SER A 595 -33.40 -21.77 -6.20
C SER A 595 -32.25 -22.31 -5.33
N THR A 596 -32.54 -22.89 -4.18
CA THR A 596 -31.52 -23.22 -3.17
C THR A 596 -30.80 -24.53 -3.52
N THR A 597 -29.49 -24.47 -3.60
CA THR A 597 -28.60 -25.61 -3.92
C THR A 597 -27.87 -26.16 -2.70
N ASN A 598 -27.69 -25.37 -1.63
CA ASN A 598 -26.96 -25.78 -0.43
C ASN A 598 -27.70 -25.36 0.84
N MET A 599 -28.02 -26.32 1.66
CA MET A 599 -28.61 -26.18 3.01
C MET A 599 -27.90 -27.07 4.03
N SER A 600 -26.60 -27.31 3.86
CA SER A 600 -25.79 -28.09 4.83
C SER A 600 -25.87 -27.43 6.20
N CYS A 601 -26.05 -28.21 7.26
CA CYS A 601 -26.15 -27.75 8.65
C CYS A 601 -27.23 -26.67 8.90
N PHE A 602 -28.27 -26.58 8.05
CA PHE A 602 -29.24 -25.48 8.06
C PHE A 602 -29.93 -25.24 9.44
N LEU A 603 -30.32 -26.31 10.12
CA LEU A 603 -30.97 -26.29 11.47
C LEU A 603 -30.17 -27.10 12.50
N TYR A 604 -28.91 -27.47 12.17
CA TYR A 604 -28.11 -28.33 13.04
C TYR A 604 -27.89 -27.63 14.39
N ASP A 605 -28.22 -28.31 15.46
CA ASP A 605 -28.07 -27.87 16.85
C ASP A 605 -28.80 -26.56 17.24
N ALA A 606 -29.74 -26.07 16.42
CA ALA A 606 -30.57 -24.91 16.74
C ALA A 606 -31.41 -25.18 18.03
N GLY A 607 -31.74 -24.12 18.76
CA GLY A 607 -32.63 -24.18 19.93
C GLY A 607 -34.05 -24.60 19.58
N ALA A 608 -34.53 -24.28 18.37
CA ALA A 608 -35.84 -24.66 17.85
C ALA A 608 -36.05 -26.18 17.88
N ARG A 609 -37.27 -26.59 18.27
CA ARG A 609 -37.68 -28.01 18.27
C ARG A 609 -38.67 -28.33 17.17
N THR A 610 -39.16 -27.31 16.49
CA THR A 610 -40.10 -27.45 15.36
C THR A 610 -39.79 -26.45 14.26
N ALA A 611 -39.92 -26.87 13.02
CA ALA A 611 -39.94 -25.99 11.85
C ALA A 611 -41.02 -26.40 10.86
N VAL A 612 -41.59 -25.43 10.16
CA VAL A 612 -42.65 -25.64 9.16
C VAL A 612 -42.18 -25.04 7.83
N LEU A 613 -42.14 -25.87 6.78
CA LEU A 613 -41.71 -25.51 5.43
C LEU A 613 -42.89 -25.72 4.44
N ASN A 614 -43.89 -24.83 4.45
CA ASN A 614 -45.13 -25.00 3.70
C ASN A 614 -45.10 -24.61 2.21
N LYS A 615 -44.11 -23.83 1.78
CA LYS A 615 -43.96 -23.42 0.35
C LYS A 615 -42.88 -24.20 -0.37
N THR A 616 -42.29 -25.16 0.25
CA THR A 616 -41.07 -25.81 -0.27
C THR A 616 -41.33 -26.67 -1.48
N ASN A 617 -40.58 -26.41 -2.54
CA ASN A 617 -40.22 -27.37 -3.56
C ASN A 617 -38.71 -27.51 -3.48
N PHE A 618 -38.22 -28.49 -2.74
CA PHE A 618 -36.80 -28.77 -2.74
C PHE A 618 -36.31 -29.14 -4.14
N ARG A 619 -35.16 -28.65 -4.51
CA ARG A 619 -34.47 -29.11 -5.71
C ARG A 619 -33.98 -30.54 -5.48
N SER A 620 -34.02 -31.37 -6.52
CA SER A 620 -33.51 -32.75 -6.45
C SER A 620 -31.99 -32.82 -6.20
N ASP A 621 -31.25 -31.77 -6.60
CA ASP A 621 -29.79 -31.65 -6.45
C ASP A 621 -29.37 -30.88 -5.19
N VAL A 622 -30.30 -30.50 -4.30
CA VAL A 622 -29.96 -29.78 -3.06
C VAL A 622 -29.04 -30.60 -2.16
N VAL A 623 -28.00 -29.95 -1.60
CA VAL A 623 -27.13 -30.53 -0.59
C VAL A 623 -27.75 -30.30 0.80
N LEU A 624 -27.86 -31.39 1.61
CA LEU A 624 -28.52 -31.40 2.92
C LEU A 624 -27.66 -32.07 3.99
N ASP A 625 -26.33 -32.01 3.88
CA ASP A 625 -25.42 -32.63 4.84
C ASP A 625 -25.63 -32.04 6.24
N ASN A 626 -25.89 -32.90 7.24
CA ASN A 626 -26.19 -32.49 8.62
C ASN A 626 -27.32 -31.45 8.72
N PHE A 627 -28.31 -31.50 7.86
CA PHE A 627 -29.42 -30.52 7.77
C PHE A 627 -30.09 -30.24 9.13
N VAL A 628 -30.28 -31.26 9.94
CA VAL A 628 -30.78 -31.18 11.32
C VAL A 628 -29.95 -32.08 12.26
N ASP A 629 -29.89 -31.75 13.54
CA ASP A 629 -29.29 -32.64 14.55
C ASP A 629 -30.21 -33.81 14.83
N GLN A 630 -29.86 -35.00 14.34
CA GLN A 630 -30.64 -36.22 14.48
C GLN A 630 -30.62 -36.79 15.91
N SER A 631 -29.73 -36.32 16.78
CA SER A 631 -29.69 -36.72 18.20
C SER A 631 -30.75 -36.06 19.07
N LYS A 632 -31.36 -34.98 18.55
CA LYS A 632 -32.38 -34.18 19.26
C LYS A 632 -33.80 -34.51 18.79
N THR A 633 -34.78 -34.37 19.68
CA THR A 633 -36.19 -34.45 19.30
C THR A 633 -36.58 -33.20 18.51
N PHE A 634 -36.64 -33.34 17.18
CA PHE A 634 -37.02 -32.27 16.26
C PHE A 634 -38.19 -32.69 15.41
N LYS A 635 -39.12 -31.78 15.11
CA LYS A 635 -40.27 -32.00 14.24
C LYS A 635 -40.21 -31.05 13.04
N LEU A 636 -40.12 -31.62 11.85
CA LEU A 636 -40.14 -30.89 10.58
C LEU A 636 -41.48 -31.20 9.86
N THR A 637 -42.22 -30.15 9.50
CA THR A 637 -43.41 -30.29 8.67
C THR A 637 -43.10 -29.76 7.28
N VAL A 638 -43.34 -30.57 6.24
CA VAL A 638 -43.14 -30.19 4.82
C VAL A 638 -44.46 -30.22 4.08
N LYS A 639 -44.50 -29.52 2.92
CA LYS A 639 -45.72 -29.33 2.11
C LYS A 639 -46.21 -30.61 1.42
N SER A 640 -45.35 -31.50 0.99
CA SER A 640 -45.72 -32.60 0.11
C SER A 640 -45.07 -33.93 0.47
N THR A 641 -45.70 -35.03 0.04
CA THR A 641 -45.09 -36.36 0.10
C THR A 641 -43.84 -36.50 -0.75
N THR A 642 -43.72 -35.69 -1.83
CA THR A 642 -42.52 -35.64 -2.68
C THR A 642 -41.34 -35.04 -1.94
N ASP A 643 -41.54 -33.92 -1.24
CA ASP A 643 -40.52 -33.30 -0.39
C ASP A 643 -40.07 -34.24 0.72
N LYS A 644 -41.05 -34.91 1.36
CA LYS A 644 -40.75 -35.93 2.37
C LYS A 644 -39.90 -37.06 1.79
N ALA A 645 -40.28 -37.62 0.64
CA ALA A 645 -39.53 -38.71 0.01
C ALA A 645 -38.10 -38.27 -0.38
N LEU A 646 -37.90 -37.00 -0.80
CA LEU A 646 -36.58 -36.45 -1.06
C LEU A 646 -35.74 -36.38 0.22
N LEU A 647 -36.29 -35.85 1.30
CA LEU A 647 -35.60 -35.78 2.60
C LEU A 647 -35.21 -37.16 3.13
N ASP A 648 -36.14 -38.13 3.04
CA ASP A 648 -35.88 -39.53 3.40
C ASP A 648 -34.74 -40.12 2.56
N ALA A 649 -34.71 -39.86 1.23
CA ALA A 649 -33.66 -40.31 0.33
C ALA A 649 -32.28 -39.66 0.61
N LYS A 650 -32.28 -38.46 1.19
CA LYS A 650 -31.07 -37.73 1.64
C LYS A 650 -30.65 -38.09 3.09
N GLY A 651 -31.32 -39.06 3.69
CA GLY A 651 -30.95 -39.58 5.04
C GLY A 651 -31.51 -38.77 6.21
N ILE A 652 -32.50 -37.88 6.00
CA ILE A 652 -33.20 -37.20 7.09
C ILE A 652 -34.27 -38.18 7.61
N PRO A 653 -34.28 -38.58 8.92
CA PRO A 653 -35.13 -39.66 9.41
C PRO A 653 -36.63 -39.39 9.22
N THR A 654 -37.35 -40.39 8.73
CA THR A 654 -38.81 -40.35 8.50
C THR A 654 -39.64 -39.99 9.73
N LEU A 655 -39.14 -40.31 10.92
CA LEU A 655 -39.80 -40.00 12.20
C LEU A 655 -39.78 -38.49 12.54
N ILE A 656 -38.91 -37.72 11.92
CA ILE A 656 -38.73 -36.28 12.13
C ILE A 656 -39.61 -35.50 11.15
N VAL A 657 -39.90 -36.06 9.95
CA VAL A 657 -40.56 -35.34 8.86
C VAL A 657 -42.03 -35.74 8.76
N THR A 658 -42.94 -34.77 8.87
CA THR A 658 -44.37 -34.93 8.63
C THR A 658 -44.82 -34.12 7.43
N VAL A 659 -45.92 -34.54 6.76
CA VAL A 659 -46.60 -33.75 5.72
C VAL A 659 -47.75 -33.02 6.39
N GLY A 660 -47.79 -31.67 6.22
CA GLY A 660 -48.78 -30.80 6.83
C GLY A 660 -49.84 -30.30 5.89
#